data_e38516fe382e6ed1b6f91bfe30113adb
#
_entry.id   e38516fe382e6ed1b6f91bfe30113adb
#
_cell.length_a   1.000
_cell.length_b   1.000
_cell.length_c   1.000
_cell.angle_alpha   90.00
_cell.angle_beta   90.00
_cell.angle_gamma   90.00
#
_symmetry.space_group_name_H-M   'P 1'
#
loop_
_entity.id
_entity.type
_entity.pdbx_description
1 polymer ?
#
loop_
_entity_poly.entity_id
_entity_poly.type
_entity_poly.pdbx_seq_one_letter_code
_entity_poly.pdbx_strand_id
1 'polypeptide(L)'
;MFETGLQYVRADFHLHTCKDKEFIYSGEQNSFINDYVSALKEANINIGVITNHNKFDREEYKAIRKAAKKQDIFILPGVELTVKEGANGIHTLIVFDPDEWFENGNNHIQTFLTAAFATIPNPENRNTKSIYDLKNVFEQLDAYGRDYFILFAHVDQNSGLFSECKGGLLESLAGFAPFRNRVLGLQKSRTRDNLTQFERCCGYLPALVEGSDPKSITDIGKGDKCTYLKIGEYSYAAIKFALQDYRDRVSENIPDSKHGFIESISFQGGKFDGQTIMFSRELNTLIGIRGSGKSSVLEVVRYVLGLTAQMDKEYKDSLVKNVFGSGGKATLNVIDKHGKRYAVSRIFGERINVLDENGNDLNINPISLFDGVQYFGQKDLSSSADHENGLLEKLISGRIGQPSNLDSCVNELIRTVERLLDVSKIPQQMAEVTTLQTELEHKLSIFKEKGVSDKLKKQSGYATDITKLDAVKNRMDVILRDIRNAFSKNSVVSNVLDGYSSDFNKDIFEDVSAVLSLIDVQLIQISACIAEIEKQRSGMEDIISRLKERTDNLADEFAEIKREIKDETLDVDSFVKMTSELQKTKEKLKQLSEEASSKSKIEASFTKAARERNDALLMTYNAYKAETERINQSQTELRIEITFKGDREGFKSQLKNDFKGTGISDIKYQAICNAFTDYMEIIE
;
A
#
# COMPACT_ATOMS: atom_id res chain seq x y z
N MET A 1 -11.76 -29.79 8.09
CA MET A 1 -11.29 -28.47 7.58
C MET A 1 -11.50 -27.43 8.66
N PHE A 2 -10.53 -26.57 8.91
CA PHE A 2 -10.69 -25.49 9.89
C PHE A 2 -11.60 -24.39 9.32
N GLU A 3 -12.41 -23.78 10.17
CA GLU A 3 -13.37 -22.72 9.74
C GLU A 3 -12.68 -21.51 9.13
N THR A 4 -11.50 -21.14 9.64
CA THR A 4 -10.70 -20.02 9.16
C THR A 4 -9.74 -20.37 8.02
N GLY A 5 -9.81 -21.60 7.47
CA GLY A 5 -8.89 -22.08 6.43
C GLY A 5 -7.52 -22.46 7.00
N LEU A 6 -6.44 -22.09 6.30
CA LEU A 6 -5.08 -22.41 6.72
C LEU A 6 -4.69 -21.69 8.00
N GLN A 7 -4.14 -22.42 8.96
CA GLN A 7 -3.59 -21.87 10.20
C GLN A 7 -2.33 -22.59 10.62
N TYR A 8 -1.49 -21.93 11.40
CA TYR A 8 -0.31 -22.53 11.99
C TYR A 8 -0.69 -23.30 13.25
N VAL A 9 -0.32 -24.58 13.31
CA VAL A 9 -0.53 -25.46 14.46
C VAL A 9 0.80 -26.04 14.90
N ARG A 10 1.00 -26.17 16.22
CA ARG A 10 2.24 -26.73 16.76
C ARG A 10 2.25 -28.24 16.57
N ALA A 11 3.36 -28.76 16.02
CA ALA A 11 3.59 -30.21 15.84
C ALA A 11 4.81 -30.69 16.63
N ASP A 12 4.70 -31.85 17.20
CA ASP A 12 5.81 -32.61 17.80
C ASP A 12 5.90 -33.99 17.16
N PHE A 13 6.95 -34.19 16.38
CA PHE A 13 7.14 -35.42 15.62
C PHE A 13 7.90 -36.52 16.39
N HIS A 14 8.32 -36.23 17.63
CA HIS A 14 9.14 -37.15 18.39
C HIS A 14 8.65 -37.25 19.84
N LEU A 15 7.66 -38.11 20.04
CA LEU A 15 7.02 -38.34 21.34
C LEU A 15 7.17 -39.80 21.79
N HIS A 16 7.65 -40.01 23.01
CA HIS A 16 7.67 -41.28 23.67
C HIS A 16 6.54 -41.42 24.68
N THR A 17 6.16 -42.67 25.00
CA THR A 17 5.11 -43.01 25.96
C THR A 17 5.60 -43.97 26.99
N CYS A 18 4.78 -44.32 28.00
CA CYS A 18 5.17 -45.29 29.03
C CYS A 18 5.43 -46.73 28.52
N LYS A 19 5.16 -46.98 27.22
CA LYS A 19 5.57 -48.25 26.58
C LYS A 19 7.00 -48.21 26.03
N ASP A 20 7.63 -47.06 26.01
CA ASP A 20 9.05 -46.90 25.76
C ASP A 20 9.85 -47.17 27.04
N LYS A 21 10.95 -47.92 26.94
CA LYS A 21 11.79 -48.27 28.12
C LYS A 21 12.51 -47.05 28.71
N GLU A 22 12.71 -46.02 27.95
CA GLU A 22 13.36 -44.78 28.40
C GLU A 22 12.39 -43.79 29.02
N PHE A 23 11.07 -44.00 28.84
CA PHE A 23 10.07 -43.07 29.36
C PHE A 23 9.69 -43.44 30.81
N ILE A 24 9.90 -42.49 31.72
CA ILE A 24 9.61 -42.67 33.14
C ILE A 24 8.29 -41.99 33.46
N TYR A 25 7.35 -42.77 33.99
CA TYR A 25 6.09 -42.25 34.51
C TYR A 25 5.92 -42.66 35.96
N SER A 26 5.82 -41.67 36.85
CA SER A 26 5.73 -41.86 38.32
C SER A 26 4.29 -41.82 38.86
N GLY A 27 3.30 -41.55 38.02
CA GLY A 27 1.88 -41.53 38.41
C GLY A 27 1.23 -42.93 38.43
N GLU A 28 -0.08 -42.94 38.72
CA GLU A 28 -0.87 -44.16 38.62
C GLU A 28 -1.06 -44.55 37.16
N GLN A 29 -0.83 -45.83 36.84
CA GLN A 29 -0.90 -46.34 35.47
C GLN A 29 -2.24 -46.05 34.76
N ASN A 30 -3.35 -46.03 35.52
CA ASN A 30 -4.68 -45.73 34.96
C ASN A 30 -4.86 -44.23 34.63
N SER A 31 -4.06 -43.33 35.18
CA SER A 31 -4.09 -41.89 34.92
C SER A 31 -3.22 -41.49 33.75
N PHE A 32 -2.29 -42.33 33.31
CA PHE A 32 -1.27 -42.05 32.33
C PHE A 32 -1.85 -41.33 31.06
N ILE A 33 -2.89 -41.92 30.48
CA ILE A 33 -3.48 -41.38 29.22
C ILE A 33 -3.99 -39.95 29.40
N ASN A 34 -4.65 -39.67 30.55
CA ASN A 34 -5.18 -38.34 30.82
C ASN A 34 -4.06 -37.35 31.10
N ASP A 35 -3.07 -37.73 31.92
CA ASP A 35 -1.94 -36.88 32.26
C ASP A 35 -1.08 -36.59 31.04
N TYR A 36 -0.89 -37.55 30.15
CA TYR A 36 -0.15 -37.43 28.90
C TYR A 36 -0.85 -36.45 27.96
N VAL A 37 -2.17 -36.55 27.76
CA VAL A 37 -2.95 -35.65 26.92
C VAL A 37 -3.04 -34.25 27.53
N SER A 38 -3.12 -34.15 28.86
CA SER A 38 -3.07 -32.84 29.54
C SER A 38 -1.73 -32.12 29.30
N ALA A 39 -0.61 -32.85 29.39
CA ALA A 39 0.71 -32.32 29.10
C ALA A 39 0.86 -31.82 27.64
N LEU A 40 0.33 -32.60 26.68
CA LEU A 40 0.29 -32.15 25.28
C LEU A 40 -0.50 -30.84 25.12
N LYS A 41 -1.63 -30.71 25.82
CA LYS A 41 -2.47 -29.50 25.78
C LYS A 41 -1.78 -28.30 26.42
N GLU A 42 -1.18 -28.50 27.59
CA GLU A 42 -0.42 -27.45 28.31
C GLU A 42 0.78 -26.95 27.48
N ALA A 43 1.43 -27.86 26.76
CA ALA A 43 2.48 -27.56 25.81
C ALA A 43 1.96 -26.92 24.49
N ASN A 44 0.64 -26.77 24.32
CA ASN A 44 -0.01 -26.29 23.07
C ASN A 44 0.36 -27.15 21.84
N ILE A 45 0.59 -28.45 22.00
CA ILE A 45 0.86 -29.38 20.91
C ILE A 45 -0.48 -29.79 20.29
N ASN A 46 -0.69 -29.42 19.03
CA ASN A 46 -1.90 -29.75 18.27
C ASN A 46 -1.74 -31.03 17.45
N ILE A 47 -0.50 -31.38 17.08
CA ILE A 47 -0.16 -32.58 16.34
C ILE A 47 0.96 -33.29 17.09
N GLY A 48 0.75 -34.57 17.43
CA GLY A 48 1.76 -35.42 18.04
C GLY A 48 2.00 -36.69 17.22
N VAL A 49 3.24 -37.11 17.13
CA VAL A 49 3.58 -38.43 16.55
C VAL A 49 4.20 -39.28 17.63
N ILE A 50 3.56 -40.41 17.97
CA ILE A 50 4.12 -41.38 18.93
C ILE A 50 5.18 -42.22 18.23
N THR A 51 6.42 -42.13 18.71
CA THR A 51 7.61 -42.76 18.08
C THR A 51 8.47 -43.46 19.10
N ASN A 52 7.90 -44.47 19.79
CA ASN A 52 8.66 -45.27 20.74
C ASN A 52 9.81 -46.03 20.05
N HIS A 53 10.93 -46.25 20.76
CA HIS A 53 12.12 -46.92 20.23
C HIS A 53 11.80 -48.37 19.80
N ASN A 54 11.94 -48.65 18.51
CA ASN A 54 11.79 -49.98 17.91
C ASN A 54 10.48 -50.71 18.27
N LYS A 55 9.46 -49.97 18.72
CA LYS A 55 8.22 -50.51 19.26
C LYS A 55 7.01 -49.71 18.86
N PHE A 56 5.91 -50.42 18.64
CA PHE A 56 4.60 -49.79 18.46
C PHE A 56 3.55 -50.56 19.29
N ASP A 57 2.91 -49.88 20.26
CA ASP A 57 1.79 -50.41 21.03
C ASP A 57 0.47 -49.83 20.48
N ARG A 58 -0.29 -50.67 19.79
CA ARG A 58 -1.54 -50.25 19.13
C ARG A 58 -2.63 -49.83 20.12
N GLU A 59 -2.73 -50.49 21.24
CA GLU A 59 -3.82 -50.23 22.20
C GLU A 59 -3.56 -48.92 22.97
N GLU A 60 -2.31 -48.70 23.37
CA GLU A 60 -1.93 -47.40 23.96
C GLU A 60 -2.11 -46.25 22.95
N TYR A 61 -1.63 -46.42 21.71
CA TYR A 61 -1.84 -45.42 20.65
C TYR A 61 -3.32 -45.10 20.47
N LYS A 62 -4.21 -46.10 20.37
CA LYS A 62 -5.66 -45.88 20.23
C LYS A 62 -6.25 -45.11 21.42
N ALA A 63 -5.82 -45.46 22.64
CA ALA A 63 -6.29 -44.82 23.85
C ALA A 63 -5.88 -43.33 23.89
N ILE A 64 -4.61 -43.04 23.61
CA ILE A 64 -4.09 -41.68 23.54
C ILE A 64 -4.80 -40.88 22.42
N ARG A 65 -4.90 -41.45 21.20
CA ARG A 65 -5.59 -40.79 20.06
C ARG A 65 -7.05 -40.46 20.39
N LYS A 66 -7.77 -41.37 21.06
CA LYS A 66 -9.17 -41.17 21.46
C LYS A 66 -9.29 -40.07 22.51
N ALA A 67 -8.43 -39.99 23.48
CA ALA A 67 -8.42 -38.98 24.51
C ALA A 67 -8.00 -37.63 23.95
N ALA A 68 -6.93 -37.57 23.15
CA ALA A 68 -6.38 -36.39 22.50
C ALA A 68 -7.39 -35.69 21.54
N LYS A 69 -8.15 -36.51 20.78
CA LYS A 69 -9.22 -35.97 19.89
C LYS A 69 -10.27 -35.15 20.63
N LYS A 70 -10.54 -35.43 21.90
CA LYS A 70 -11.50 -34.67 22.72
C LYS A 70 -10.93 -33.29 23.13
N GLN A 71 -9.63 -33.09 22.98
CA GLN A 71 -8.89 -31.85 23.28
C GLN A 71 -8.38 -31.16 22.03
N ASP A 72 -8.91 -31.53 20.83
CA ASP A 72 -8.49 -31.01 19.51
C ASP A 72 -7.02 -31.26 19.19
N ILE A 73 -6.46 -32.40 19.70
CA ILE A 73 -5.11 -32.83 19.42
C ILE A 73 -5.16 -34.03 18.47
N PHE A 74 -4.39 -33.95 17.38
CA PHE A 74 -4.29 -35.01 16.37
C PHE A 74 -3.05 -35.83 16.57
N ILE A 75 -3.22 -37.15 16.77
CA ILE A 75 -2.13 -38.08 17.03
C ILE A 75 -1.93 -39.02 15.85
N LEU A 76 -0.71 -39.08 15.32
CA LEU A 76 -0.27 -40.01 14.30
C LEU A 76 0.53 -41.19 14.90
N PRO A 77 0.44 -42.40 14.28
CA PRO A 77 1.28 -43.54 14.64
C PRO A 77 2.65 -43.39 13.98
N GLY A 78 3.68 -43.65 14.71
CA GLY A 78 5.06 -43.71 14.23
C GLY A 78 5.92 -44.68 15.03
N VAL A 79 7.17 -44.80 14.65
CA VAL A 79 8.20 -45.54 15.33
C VAL A 79 9.54 -44.84 15.18
N GLU A 80 10.32 -44.74 16.24
CA GLU A 80 11.73 -44.42 16.14
C GLU A 80 12.51 -45.72 15.91
N LEU A 81 12.83 -46.03 14.64
CA LEU A 81 13.55 -47.22 14.25
C LEU A 81 15.07 -46.96 14.27
N THR A 82 15.82 -47.81 15.01
CA THR A 82 17.28 -47.79 14.93
C THR A 82 17.74 -48.61 13.74
N VAL A 83 18.15 -47.99 12.67
CA VAL A 83 18.58 -48.63 11.42
C VAL A 83 20.06 -49.03 11.51
N LYS A 84 20.49 -50.03 10.72
CA LYS A 84 21.78 -50.72 10.89
C LYS A 84 23.02 -49.88 10.55
N GLU A 85 22.90 -48.73 9.91
CA GLU A 85 24.05 -47.92 9.49
C GLU A 85 24.88 -47.39 10.65
N GLY A 86 26.17 -47.22 10.38
CA GLY A 86 27.15 -46.65 11.30
C GLY A 86 27.45 -47.51 12.54
N ALA A 87 28.21 -46.93 13.46
CA ALA A 87 28.59 -47.61 14.69
C ALA A 87 27.43 -47.72 15.69
N ASN A 88 26.59 -46.71 15.77
CA ASN A 88 25.49 -46.62 16.75
C ASN A 88 24.11 -46.90 16.14
N GLY A 89 24.01 -46.99 14.81
CA GLY A 89 22.74 -47.03 14.09
C GLY A 89 22.19 -45.61 13.85
N ILE A 90 21.26 -45.46 12.89
CA ILE A 90 20.60 -44.20 12.61
C ILE A 90 19.18 -44.23 13.14
N HIS A 91 18.82 -43.26 14.00
CA HIS A 91 17.47 -43.09 14.50
C HIS A 91 16.59 -42.47 13.45
N THR A 92 15.59 -43.22 13.04
CA THR A 92 14.71 -42.89 11.92
C THR A 92 13.27 -42.87 12.40
N LEU A 93 12.63 -41.68 12.39
CA LEU A 93 11.22 -41.56 12.72
C LEU A 93 10.39 -41.90 11.49
N ILE A 94 9.71 -43.00 11.52
CA ILE A 94 8.79 -43.44 10.47
C ILE A 94 7.38 -43.11 10.90
N VAL A 95 6.70 -42.27 10.10
CA VAL A 95 5.33 -41.82 10.36
C VAL A 95 4.41 -42.51 9.36
N PHE A 96 3.37 -43.13 9.84
CA PHE A 96 2.49 -43.98 9.04
C PHE A 96 1.13 -43.35 8.83
N ASP A 97 0.52 -43.58 7.64
CA ASP A 97 -0.88 -43.24 7.43
C ASP A 97 -1.77 -44.19 8.25
N PRO A 98 -2.50 -43.70 9.27
CA PRO A 98 -3.31 -44.56 10.13
C PRO A 98 -4.45 -45.27 9.40
N ASP A 99 -4.97 -44.69 8.32
CA ASP A 99 -6.10 -45.27 7.60
C ASP A 99 -5.65 -46.42 6.71
N GLU A 100 -4.43 -46.37 6.16
CA GLU A 100 -3.88 -47.46 5.35
C GLU A 100 -3.19 -48.54 6.19
N TRP A 101 -2.41 -48.16 7.23
CA TRP A 101 -1.61 -49.11 8.02
C TRP A 101 -2.45 -49.92 9.03
N PHE A 102 -3.69 -49.47 9.31
CA PHE A 102 -4.64 -50.24 10.14
C PHE A 102 -5.85 -50.74 9.36
N GLU A 103 -5.80 -50.74 8.04
CA GLU A 103 -6.88 -51.19 7.18
C GLU A 103 -7.34 -52.64 7.55
N ASN A 104 -8.65 -52.87 7.48
CA ASN A 104 -9.28 -54.14 7.79
C ASN A 104 -8.93 -54.72 9.16
N GLY A 105 -8.59 -53.89 10.14
CA GLY A 105 -8.25 -54.31 11.50
C GLY A 105 -6.83 -54.85 11.68
N ASN A 106 -6.03 -54.91 10.62
CA ASN A 106 -4.63 -55.37 10.68
C ASN A 106 -3.74 -54.36 11.43
N ASN A 107 -2.55 -54.80 11.83
CA ASN A 107 -1.50 -53.96 12.38
C ASN A 107 -0.22 -54.17 11.57
N HIS A 108 -0.16 -53.53 10.40
CA HIS A 108 0.97 -53.69 9.48
C HIS A 108 2.27 -53.07 10.05
N ILE A 109 2.19 -52.08 10.96
CA ILE A 109 3.34 -51.54 11.67
C ILE A 109 4.02 -52.63 12.51
N GLN A 110 3.22 -53.38 13.29
CA GLN A 110 3.77 -54.49 14.10
C GLN A 110 4.33 -55.60 13.22
N THR A 111 3.70 -55.89 12.07
CA THR A 111 4.21 -56.90 11.12
C THR A 111 5.58 -56.48 10.58
N PHE A 112 5.74 -55.22 10.18
CA PHE A 112 7.01 -54.62 9.74
C PHE A 112 8.08 -54.73 10.84
N LEU A 113 7.76 -54.30 12.09
CA LEU A 113 8.70 -54.39 13.21
C LEU A 113 9.11 -55.81 13.55
N THR A 114 8.18 -56.77 13.51
CA THR A 114 8.49 -58.18 13.72
C THR A 114 9.48 -58.70 12.68
N ALA A 115 9.35 -58.32 11.43
CA ALA A 115 10.30 -58.66 10.37
C ALA A 115 11.65 -57.94 10.56
N ALA A 116 11.65 -56.65 10.92
CA ALA A 116 12.87 -55.86 11.12
C ALA A 116 13.75 -56.34 12.28
N PHE A 117 13.17 -57.10 13.23
CA PHE A 117 13.86 -57.62 14.39
C PHE A 117 13.74 -59.16 14.53
N ALA A 118 13.46 -59.90 13.45
CA ALA A 118 13.14 -61.34 13.46
C ALA A 118 14.20 -62.20 14.18
N THR A 119 15.47 -61.80 14.15
CA THR A 119 16.57 -62.56 14.75
C THR A 119 17.25 -61.84 15.91
N ILE A 120 16.68 -60.73 16.37
CA ILE A 120 17.33 -59.85 17.34
C ILE A 120 16.62 -59.94 18.70
N PRO A 121 17.33 -60.29 19.78
CA PRO A 121 16.76 -60.30 21.12
C PRO A 121 16.63 -58.89 21.66
N ASN A 122 15.56 -58.63 22.42
CA ASN A 122 15.28 -57.34 23.09
C ASN A 122 15.30 -56.14 22.15
N PRO A 123 14.49 -56.13 21.09
CA PRO A 123 14.46 -55.06 20.09
C PRO A 123 14.14 -53.69 20.70
N GLU A 124 13.43 -53.66 21.82
CA GLU A 124 12.97 -52.43 22.51
C GLU A 124 14.08 -51.67 23.23
N ASN A 125 15.33 -52.10 23.19
CA ASN A 125 16.44 -51.32 23.71
C ASN A 125 16.86 -50.26 22.68
N ARG A 126 17.06 -49.04 23.10
CA ARG A 126 17.41 -47.87 22.27
C ARG A 126 18.51 -48.15 21.25
N ASN A 127 19.57 -48.85 21.65
CA ASN A 127 20.76 -49.11 20.80
C ASN A 127 20.65 -50.40 20.00
N THR A 128 19.51 -51.07 20.04
CA THR A 128 19.31 -52.33 19.29
C THR A 128 18.98 -51.98 17.85
N LYS A 129 19.89 -52.30 16.94
CA LYS A 129 19.73 -52.05 15.51
C LYS A 129 18.85 -53.09 14.84
N SER A 130 18.00 -52.69 13.92
CA SER A 130 17.28 -53.58 13.02
C SER A 130 18.24 -54.40 12.14
N ILE A 131 17.75 -55.46 11.53
CA ILE A 131 18.53 -56.22 10.50
C ILE A 131 18.62 -55.41 9.19
N TYR A 132 17.78 -54.39 8.99
CA TYR A 132 17.70 -53.61 7.79
C TYR A 132 18.64 -52.39 7.83
N ASP A 133 19.33 -52.16 6.72
CA ASP A 133 19.96 -50.89 6.42
C ASP A 133 18.92 -49.88 5.86
N LEU A 134 19.30 -48.62 5.65
CA LEU A 134 18.38 -47.59 5.19
C LEU A 134 17.68 -47.97 3.88
N LYS A 135 18.40 -48.50 2.88
CA LYS A 135 17.78 -48.89 1.61
C LYS A 135 16.76 -49.99 1.81
N ASN A 136 17.13 -51.02 2.58
CA ASN A 136 16.22 -52.13 2.90
C ASN A 136 15.00 -51.65 3.68
N VAL A 137 15.11 -50.69 4.59
CA VAL A 137 13.96 -50.10 5.28
C VAL A 137 12.96 -49.52 4.28
N PHE A 138 13.41 -48.71 3.34
CA PHE A 138 12.53 -48.15 2.30
C PHE A 138 11.91 -49.25 1.42
N GLU A 139 12.69 -50.22 0.97
CA GLU A 139 12.21 -51.32 0.12
C GLU A 139 11.16 -52.18 0.83
N GLN A 140 11.37 -52.46 2.12
CA GLN A 140 10.41 -53.24 2.91
C GLN A 140 9.14 -52.46 3.20
N LEU A 141 9.23 -51.16 3.50
CA LEU A 141 8.05 -50.29 3.71
C LEU A 141 7.26 -50.10 2.41
N ASP A 142 7.92 -49.84 1.29
CA ASP A 142 7.26 -49.69 -0.02
C ASP A 142 6.60 -51.00 -0.48
N ALA A 143 7.10 -52.19 -0.09
CA ALA A 143 6.48 -53.48 -0.40
C ALA A 143 5.07 -53.66 0.19
N TYR A 144 4.71 -52.89 1.25
CA TYR A 144 3.34 -52.85 1.76
C TYR A 144 2.37 -52.11 0.85
N GLY A 145 2.87 -51.29 -0.08
CA GLY A 145 2.03 -50.43 -0.94
C GLY A 145 1.19 -49.41 -0.18
N ARG A 146 1.64 -49.00 1.00
CA ARG A 146 0.95 -48.06 1.92
C ARG A 146 1.75 -46.81 2.13
N ASP A 147 1.07 -45.71 2.41
CA ASP A 147 1.74 -44.44 2.53
C ASP A 147 2.41 -44.21 3.89
N TYR A 148 3.62 -43.68 3.85
CA TYR A 148 4.43 -43.30 5.00
C TYR A 148 5.38 -42.18 4.61
N PHE A 149 5.95 -41.48 5.59
CA PHE A 149 7.10 -40.59 5.40
C PHE A 149 8.11 -40.76 6.53
N ILE A 150 9.32 -40.31 6.30
CA ILE A 150 10.45 -40.44 7.20
C ILE A 150 11.00 -39.04 7.58
N LEU A 151 11.31 -38.92 8.88
CA LEU A 151 12.11 -37.85 9.44
C LEU A 151 13.34 -38.47 10.11
N PHE A 152 14.52 -37.90 9.94
CA PHE A 152 15.68 -38.34 10.69
C PHE A 152 15.74 -37.65 12.05
N ALA A 153 15.84 -38.42 13.13
CA ALA A 153 15.89 -37.90 14.49
C ALA A 153 17.26 -37.24 14.77
N HIS A 154 17.27 -36.18 15.55
CA HIS A 154 18.45 -35.48 16.12
C HIS A 154 19.74 -35.63 15.27
N VAL A 155 19.64 -35.22 13.97
CA VAL A 155 20.59 -35.57 12.89
C VAL A 155 22.06 -35.25 13.15
N ASP A 156 22.37 -34.27 13.99
CA ASP A 156 23.73 -33.85 14.34
C ASP A 156 24.30 -34.56 15.58
N GLN A 157 23.47 -35.34 16.29
CA GLN A 157 23.85 -36.02 17.51
C GLN A 157 24.30 -37.49 17.25
N ASN A 158 24.74 -38.19 18.29
CA ASN A 158 25.01 -39.62 18.22
C ASN A 158 23.75 -40.37 17.75
N SER A 159 23.92 -41.37 16.90
CA SER A 159 22.83 -42.06 16.20
C SER A 159 22.02 -41.16 15.25
N GLY A 160 22.49 -39.95 14.94
CA GLY A 160 21.91 -39.07 13.93
C GLY A 160 22.50 -39.34 12.55
N LEU A 161 21.75 -38.92 11.52
CA LEU A 161 22.12 -39.16 10.12
C LEU A 161 23.55 -38.66 9.80
N PHE A 162 23.90 -37.42 10.21
CA PHE A 162 25.19 -36.81 9.88
C PHE A 162 26.35 -37.40 10.70
N SER A 163 26.08 -37.93 11.88
CA SER A 163 27.08 -38.58 12.70
C SER A 163 27.44 -39.97 12.17
N GLU A 164 26.46 -40.74 11.72
CA GLU A 164 26.60 -42.15 11.37
C GLU A 164 26.74 -42.37 9.84
N CYS A 165 26.22 -41.48 9.01
CA CYS A 165 26.25 -41.54 7.54
C CYS A 165 27.54 -40.89 7.00
N LYS A 166 28.64 -41.63 7.04
CA LYS A 166 29.98 -41.18 6.61
C LYS A 166 30.36 -41.75 5.24
N GLY A 167 31.31 -41.07 4.57
CA GLY A 167 31.80 -41.47 3.25
C GLY A 167 30.75 -41.24 2.17
N GLY A 168 30.75 -42.04 1.11
CA GLY A 168 29.83 -41.91 -0.03
C GLY A 168 28.42 -42.46 0.22
N LEU A 169 28.04 -42.76 1.46
CA LEU A 169 26.72 -43.36 1.75
C LEU A 169 25.59 -42.34 1.44
N LEU A 170 25.76 -41.08 1.82
CA LEU A 170 24.77 -40.06 1.54
C LEU A 170 24.56 -39.84 0.02
N GLU A 171 25.65 -39.83 -0.75
CA GLU A 171 25.57 -39.74 -2.22
C GLU A 171 24.85 -40.98 -2.81
N SER A 172 25.13 -42.18 -2.26
CA SER A 172 24.45 -43.41 -2.67
C SER A 172 22.94 -43.36 -2.37
N LEU A 173 22.54 -42.81 -1.22
CA LEU A 173 21.13 -42.62 -0.83
C LEU A 173 20.46 -41.53 -1.68
N ALA A 174 21.17 -40.49 -2.01
CA ALA A 174 20.66 -39.38 -2.86
C ALA A 174 20.23 -39.86 -4.27
N GLY A 175 20.90 -40.90 -4.80
CA GLY A 175 20.52 -41.55 -6.06
C GLY A 175 19.33 -42.51 -5.95
N PHE A 176 18.86 -42.80 -4.74
CA PHE A 176 17.81 -43.79 -4.47
C PHE A 176 16.44 -43.09 -4.38
N ALA A 177 15.55 -43.34 -5.35
CA ALA A 177 14.28 -42.66 -5.48
C ALA A 177 13.37 -42.71 -4.23
N PRO A 178 13.21 -43.84 -3.52
CA PRO A 178 12.44 -43.89 -2.28
C PRO A 178 12.97 -42.90 -1.21
N PHE A 179 14.30 -42.80 -1.04
CA PHE A 179 14.89 -41.85 -0.10
C PHE A 179 14.44 -40.40 -0.42
N ARG A 180 14.56 -39.98 -1.68
CA ARG A 180 14.17 -38.64 -2.08
C ARG A 180 12.67 -38.34 -1.93
N ASN A 181 11.83 -39.37 -2.13
CA ASN A 181 10.37 -39.21 -2.10
C ASN A 181 9.76 -39.30 -0.71
N ARG A 182 10.42 -40.00 0.20
CA ARG A 182 9.90 -40.34 1.54
C ARG A 182 10.54 -39.55 2.67
N VAL A 183 11.77 -39.03 2.51
CA VAL A 183 12.44 -38.22 3.52
C VAL A 183 11.93 -36.79 3.45
N LEU A 184 11.13 -36.39 4.43
CA LEU A 184 10.45 -35.10 4.47
C LEU A 184 10.97 -34.17 5.58
N GLY A 185 11.83 -34.64 6.50
CA GLY A 185 12.35 -33.77 7.54
C GLY A 185 13.64 -34.22 8.19
N LEU A 186 14.38 -33.27 8.75
CA LEU A 186 15.58 -33.42 9.55
C LEU A 186 15.32 -32.77 10.91
N GLN A 187 15.38 -33.55 11.99
CA GLN A 187 15.10 -33.08 13.34
C GLN A 187 16.37 -32.59 14.03
N LYS A 188 16.24 -31.46 14.76
CA LYS A 188 17.31 -30.86 15.58
C LYS A 188 18.62 -30.62 14.80
N SER A 189 18.51 -30.21 13.54
CA SER A 189 19.69 -29.82 12.76
C SER A 189 20.21 -28.45 13.19
N ARG A 190 21.50 -28.39 13.56
CA ARG A 190 22.18 -27.20 14.06
C ARG A 190 23.41 -26.82 13.24
N THR A 191 23.94 -27.77 12.47
CA THR A 191 25.22 -27.61 11.75
C THR A 191 24.97 -27.25 10.29
N ARG A 192 25.28 -26.02 9.93
CA ARG A 192 25.08 -25.48 8.56
C ARG A 192 25.84 -26.29 7.49
N ASP A 193 27.06 -26.72 7.80
CA ASP A 193 27.87 -27.48 6.85
C ASP A 193 27.25 -28.82 6.49
N ASN A 194 26.64 -29.48 7.46
CA ASN A 194 25.91 -30.75 7.24
C ASN A 194 24.69 -30.54 6.34
N LEU A 195 23.93 -29.47 6.54
CA LEU A 195 22.80 -29.10 5.66
C LEU A 195 23.26 -28.78 4.24
N THR A 196 24.32 -28.01 4.11
CA THR A 196 24.92 -27.66 2.80
C THR A 196 25.40 -28.93 2.08
N GLN A 197 26.02 -29.86 2.81
CA GLN A 197 26.45 -31.16 2.24
C GLN A 197 25.22 -31.99 1.81
N PHE A 198 24.18 -32.08 2.62
CA PHE A 198 22.94 -32.78 2.26
C PHE A 198 22.32 -32.19 0.99
N GLU A 199 22.15 -30.88 0.92
CA GLU A 199 21.58 -30.21 -0.23
C GLU A 199 22.43 -30.43 -1.51
N ARG A 200 23.76 -30.37 -1.39
CA ARG A 200 24.67 -30.64 -2.51
C ARG A 200 24.54 -32.08 -3.02
N CYS A 201 24.44 -33.07 -2.12
CA CYS A 201 24.33 -34.47 -2.50
C CYS A 201 22.95 -34.83 -3.03
N CYS A 202 21.88 -34.36 -2.38
CA CYS A 202 20.51 -34.78 -2.65
C CYS A 202 19.78 -33.84 -3.66
N GLY A 203 20.29 -32.64 -3.88
CA GLY A 203 19.65 -31.63 -4.75
C GLY A 203 18.39 -30.98 -4.15
N TYR A 204 18.09 -31.23 -2.88
CA TYR A 204 17.02 -30.61 -2.13
C TYR A 204 17.35 -30.62 -0.65
N LEU A 205 16.67 -29.80 0.14
CA LEU A 205 16.70 -29.81 1.60
C LEU A 205 15.30 -30.13 2.11
N PRO A 206 15.11 -31.15 2.98
CA PRO A 206 13.82 -31.43 3.61
C PRO A 206 13.48 -30.40 4.68
N ALA A 207 12.25 -30.43 5.21
CA ALA A 207 11.83 -29.57 6.30
C ALA A 207 12.77 -29.71 7.51
N LEU A 208 13.14 -28.59 8.13
CA LEU A 208 13.80 -28.60 9.43
C LEU A 208 12.72 -28.62 10.50
N VAL A 209 12.70 -29.70 11.30
CA VAL A 209 11.67 -29.91 12.31
C VAL A 209 12.28 -30.08 13.71
N GLU A 210 11.48 -29.80 14.71
CA GLU A 210 11.82 -30.00 16.12
C GLU A 210 10.88 -31.02 16.74
N GLY A 211 11.31 -31.61 17.83
CA GLY A 211 10.52 -32.55 18.62
C GLY A 211 11.10 -32.61 20.02
N SER A 212 10.25 -32.85 21.02
CA SER A 212 10.67 -32.81 22.42
C SER A 212 11.52 -34.03 22.82
N ASP A 213 11.30 -35.22 22.22
CA ASP A 213 11.98 -36.45 22.58
C ASP A 213 11.89 -36.72 24.12
N PRO A 214 10.66 -36.71 24.68
CA PRO A 214 10.46 -36.66 26.12
C PRO A 214 10.81 -37.98 26.78
N LYS A 215 11.51 -37.92 27.92
CA LYS A 215 11.78 -39.09 28.78
C LYS A 215 10.85 -39.16 30.00
N SER A 216 9.97 -38.17 30.13
CA SER A 216 8.91 -38.10 31.15
C SER A 216 7.78 -37.21 30.66
N ILE A 217 6.62 -37.26 31.33
CA ILE A 217 5.49 -36.34 31.04
C ILE A 217 5.92 -34.85 31.11
N THR A 218 6.77 -34.55 32.07
CA THR A 218 7.23 -33.15 32.28
C THR A 218 8.14 -32.66 31.18
N ASP A 219 8.65 -33.50 30.30
CA ASP A 219 9.53 -33.12 29.17
C ASP A 219 8.77 -32.88 27.88
N ILE A 220 7.49 -33.24 27.84
CA ILE A 220 6.63 -33.04 26.66
C ILE A 220 6.59 -31.55 26.26
N GLY A 221 6.91 -31.29 24.99
CA GLY A 221 6.91 -29.95 24.43
C GLY A 221 8.06 -29.06 24.87
N LYS A 222 9.02 -29.58 25.67
CA LYS A 222 10.24 -28.83 26.04
C LYS A 222 11.27 -28.92 24.92
N GLY A 223 11.93 -27.80 24.67
CA GLY A 223 12.97 -27.64 23.67
C GLY A 223 13.22 -26.17 23.37
N ASP A 224 14.38 -25.86 22.80
CA ASP A 224 14.75 -24.48 22.46
C ASP A 224 13.92 -23.94 21.32
N LYS A 225 13.37 -24.79 20.48
CA LYS A 225 12.61 -24.49 19.28
C LYS A 225 11.38 -25.36 19.15
N CYS A 226 10.41 -24.87 18.36
CA CYS A 226 9.18 -25.59 18.06
C CYS A 226 9.03 -25.79 16.55
N THR A 227 8.15 -26.69 16.15
CA THR A 227 7.68 -26.79 14.76
C THR A 227 6.24 -26.40 14.68
N TYR A 228 5.95 -25.43 13.80
CA TYR A 228 4.60 -25.06 13.42
C TYR A 228 4.35 -25.46 11.97
N LEU A 229 3.21 -26.08 11.71
CA LEU A 229 2.75 -26.44 10.36
C LEU A 229 1.57 -25.59 9.96
N LYS A 230 1.61 -25.05 8.75
CA LYS A 230 0.49 -24.32 8.14
C LYS A 230 -0.39 -25.30 7.37
N ILE A 231 -1.48 -25.73 7.99
CA ILE A 231 -2.41 -26.72 7.43
C ILE A 231 -3.86 -26.22 7.49
N GLY A 232 -4.75 -26.84 6.71
CA GLY A 232 -6.19 -26.53 6.67
C GLY A 232 -7.06 -27.52 7.42
N GLU A 233 -6.53 -28.67 7.82
CA GLU A 233 -7.23 -29.70 8.57
C GLU A 233 -6.26 -30.65 9.24
N TYR A 234 -6.74 -31.37 10.25
CA TYR A 234 -6.00 -32.48 10.87
C TYR A 234 -6.16 -33.75 10.05
N SER A 235 -5.21 -33.99 9.14
CA SER A 235 -5.10 -35.26 8.39
C SER A 235 -3.63 -35.56 8.12
N TYR A 236 -3.35 -36.87 7.91
CA TYR A 236 -2.01 -37.31 7.51
C TYR A 236 -1.57 -36.65 6.22
N ALA A 237 -2.48 -36.54 5.22
CA ALA A 237 -2.20 -35.94 3.93
C ALA A 237 -1.85 -34.44 4.05
N ALA A 238 -2.56 -33.70 4.91
CA ALA A 238 -2.28 -32.26 5.13
C ALA A 238 -0.90 -32.06 5.79
N ILE A 239 -0.53 -32.91 6.75
CA ILE A 239 0.78 -32.87 7.43
C ILE A 239 1.90 -33.20 6.43
N LYS A 240 1.74 -34.29 5.67
CA LYS A 240 2.71 -34.69 4.64
C LYS A 240 2.89 -33.62 3.61
N PHE A 241 1.81 -33.01 3.12
CA PHE A 241 1.85 -31.91 2.17
C PHE A 241 2.57 -30.68 2.74
N ALA A 242 2.32 -30.33 4.00
CA ALA A 242 3.02 -29.22 4.65
C ALA A 242 4.54 -29.44 4.74
N LEU A 243 4.98 -30.67 4.99
CA LEU A 243 6.41 -31.05 5.01
C LEU A 243 7.02 -31.02 3.59
N GLN A 244 6.25 -31.38 2.55
CA GLN A 244 6.70 -31.30 1.16
C GLN A 244 6.83 -29.86 0.67
N ASP A 245 5.92 -28.98 1.11
CA ASP A 245 5.88 -27.54 0.79
C ASP A 245 6.44 -26.69 1.97
N TYR A 246 7.53 -27.20 2.58
CA TYR A 246 8.04 -26.72 3.87
C TYR A 246 8.42 -25.23 3.87
N ARG A 247 8.86 -24.67 2.74
CA ARG A 247 9.30 -23.27 2.67
C ARG A 247 8.20 -22.29 3.06
N ASP A 248 6.96 -22.61 2.71
CA ASP A 248 5.80 -21.77 2.97
C ASP A 248 4.91 -22.28 4.11
N ARG A 249 5.18 -23.52 4.61
CA ARG A 249 4.29 -24.21 5.54
C ARG A 249 4.93 -24.69 6.83
N VAL A 250 6.25 -24.68 6.95
CA VAL A 250 6.96 -25.07 8.17
C VAL A 250 7.69 -23.86 8.75
N SER A 251 7.49 -23.59 10.03
CA SER A 251 8.12 -22.48 10.72
C SER A 251 8.49 -22.85 12.17
N GLU A 252 9.54 -22.23 12.71
CA GLU A 252 9.92 -22.36 14.12
C GLU A 252 9.00 -21.54 15.05
N ASN A 253 8.33 -20.52 14.52
CA ASN A 253 7.40 -19.63 15.24
C ASN A 253 6.18 -19.36 14.36
N ILE A 254 5.06 -19.00 14.97
CA ILE A 254 3.92 -18.47 14.22
C ILE A 254 4.33 -17.09 13.70
N PRO A 255 4.35 -16.89 12.35
CA PRO A 255 4.70 -15.58 11.80
C PRO A 255 3.72 -14.50 12.27
N ASP A 256 4.24 -13.39 12.75
CA ASP A 256 3.41 -12.23 13.10
C ASP A 256 2.78 -11.64 11.84
N SER A 257 1.48 -11.37 11.92
CA SER A 257 0.79 -10.60 10.87
C SER A 257 1.21 -9.13 11.01
N LYS A 258 1.93 -8.64 10.00
CA LYS A 258 2.35 -7.22 9.94
C LYS A 258 1.31 -6.32 9.27
N HIS A 259 0.16 -6.84 8.93
CA HIS A 259 -0.93 -6.14 8.24
C HIS A 259 -2.28 -6.45 8.88
N GLY A 260 -3.24 -5.53 8.72
CA GLY A 260 -4.63 -5.79 9.08
C GLY A 260 -5.28 -6.79 8.11
N PHE A 261 -6.28 -7.52 8.55
CA PHE A 261 -7.02 -8.49 7.74
C PHE A 261 -8.48 -8.57 8.14
N ILE A 262 -9.30 -9.10 7.23
CA ILE A 262 -10.72 -9.37 7.46
C ILE A 262 -10.85 -10.78 8.02
N GLU A 263 -11.35 -10.93 9.25
CA GLU A 263 -11.56 -12.22 9.91
C GLU A 263 -12.83 -12.93 9.40
N SER A 264 -13.89 -12.16 9.16
CA SER A 264 -15.14 -12.72 8.63
C SER A 264 -16.02 -11.66 7.99
N ILE A 265 -17.00 -12.13 7.20
CA ILE A 265 -18.16 -11.36 6.74
C ILE A 265 -19.44 -12.06 7.16
N SER A 266 -20.37 -11.33 7.77
CA SER A 266 -21.71 -11.82 8.13
C SER A 266 -22.80 -11.00 7.46
N PHE A 267 -23.92 -11.64 7.15
CA PHE A 267 -25.03 -11.04 6.45
C PHE A 267 -26.32 -11.13 7.28
N GLN A 268 -27.07 -10.05 7.31
CA GLN A 268 -28.38 -9.94 7.93
C GLN A 268 -29.36 -9.38 6.90
N GLY A 269 -30.41 -10.13 6.58
CA GLY A 269 -31.32 -9.81 5.49
C GLY A 269 -30.75 -10.07 4.09
N GLY A 270 -31.57 -9.91 3.06
CA GLY A 270 -31.16 -10.12 1.68
C GLY A 270 -30.93 -11.59 1.30
N LYS A 271 -30.17 -11.82 0.23
CA LYS A 271 -29.96 -13.16 -0.35
C LYS A 271 -29.06 -14.07 0.46
N PHE A 272 -28.17 -13.51 1.28
CA PHE A 272 -27.22 -14.25 2.10
C PHE A 272 -27.57 -14.20 3.59
N ASP A 273 -28.86 -13.95 3.90
CA ASP A 273 -29.31 -13.84 5.29
C ASP A 273 -28.84 -15.01 6.16
N GLY A 274 -28.33 -14.69 7.34
CA GLY A 274 -27.82 -15.66 8.32
C GLY A 274 -26.50 -16.33 7.96
N GLN A 275 -25.89 -16.02 6.80
CA GLN A 275 -24.60 -16.60 6.42
C GLN A 275 -23.45 -15.82 7.03
N THR A 276 -22.43 -16.57 7.46
CA THR A 276 -21.13 -16.03 7.87
C THR A 276 -20.03 -16.78 7.12
N ILE A 277 -19.12 -16.04 6.54
CA ILE A 277 -17.92 -16.57 5.83
C ILE A 277 -16.72 -16.16 6.65
N MET A 278 -15.96 -17.17 7.13
CA MET A 278 -14.69 -16.96 7.83
C MET A 278 -13.56 -16.89 6.83
N PHE A 279 -12.57 -16.03 7.10
CA PHE A 279 -11.37 -15.87 6.29
C PHE A 279 -10.12 -16.20 7.10
N SER A 280 -9.13 -16.78 6.43
CA SER A 280 -7.75 -16.81 6.91
C SER A 280 -7.13 -15.41 6.77
N ARG A 281 -6.17 -15.13 7.62
CA ARG A 281 -5.34 -13.91 7.47
C ARG A 281 -4.44 -13.91 6.23
N GLU A 282 -4.34 -15.03 5.56
CA GLU A 282 -3.54 -15.27 4.37
C GLU A 282 -4.43 -15.23 3.11
N LEU A 283 -3.97 -15.82 2.00
CA LEU A 283 -4.73 -15.92 0.76
C LEU A 283 -6.01 -16.76 0.96
N ASN A 284 -7.16 -16.16 0.59
CA ASN A 284 -8.45 -16.82 0.56
C ASN A 284 -8.96 -16.97 -0.87
N THR A 285 -9.43 -18.15 -1.24
CA THR A 285 -9.95 -18.45 -2.57
C THR A 285 -11.44 -18.79 -2.51
N LEU A 286 -12.27 -18.01 -3.21
CA LEU A 286 -13.70 -18.29 -3.34
C LEU A 286 -13.93 -19.23 -4.55
N ILE A 287 -14.34 -20.48 -4.28
CA ILE A 287 -14.58 -21.52 -5.28
C ILE A 287 -16.09 -21.79 -5.39
N GLY A 288 -16.56 -22.06 -6.60
CA GLY A 288 -17.97 -22.40 -6.83
C GLY A 288 -18.35 -22.26 -8.30
N ILE A 289 -19.52 -22.80 -8.68
CA ILE A 289 -20.09 -22.71 -10.03
C ILE A 289 -20.45 -21.26 -10.40
N ARG A 290 -20.72 -21.03 -11.69
CA ARG A 290 -21.21 -19.73 -12.15
C ARG A 290 -22.54 -19.39 -11.46
N GLY A 291 -22.66 -18.16 -10.96
CA GLY A 291 -23.87 -17.70 -10.25
C GLY A 291 -23.91 -18.03 -8.75
N SER A 292 -22.90 -18.71 -8.18
CA SER A 292 -22.85 -19.07 -6.75
C SER A 292 -22.60 -17.89 -5.78
N GLY A 293 -22.46 -16.66 -6.28
CA GLY A 293 -22.29 -15.48 -5.43
C GLY A 293 -20.85 -15.05 -5.15
N LYS A 294 -19.81 -15.72 -5.71
CA LYS A 294 -18.39 -15.37 -5.47
C LYS A 294 -18.10 -13.89 -5.68
N SER A 295 -18.44 -13.37 -6.87
CA SER A 295 -18.25 -11.94 -7.18
C SER A 295 -19.10 -11.04 -6.28
N SER A 296 -20.29 -11.49 -5.90
CA SER A 296 -21.18 -10.73 -5.02
C SER A 296 -20.59 -10.56 -3.61
N VAL A 297 -19.97 -11.60 -3.05
CA VAL A 297 -19.28 -11.50 -1.75
C VAL A 297 -18.15 -10.48 -1.83
N LEU A 298 -17.31 -10.54 -2.87
CA LEU A 298 -16.21 -9.59 -3.06
C LEU A 298 -16.72 -8.15 -3.21
N GLU A 299 -17.79 -7.94 -3.98
CA GLU A 299 -18.38 -6.61 -4.16
C GLU A 299 -19.03 -6.06 -2.89
N VAL A 300 -19.59 -6.93 -2.05
CA VAL A 300 -20.09 -6.52 -0.73
C VAL A 300 -18.97 -6.12 0.19
N VAL A 301 -17.84 -6.87 0.23
CA VAL A 301 -16.65 -6.47 0.99
C VAL A 301 -16.17 -5.09 0.54
N ARG A 302 -16.04 -4.87 -0.78
CA ARG A 302 -15.69 -3.56 -1.36
C ARG A 302 -16.65 -2.46 -0.87
N TYR A 303 -17.96 -2.72 -0.95
CA TYR A 303 -18.98 -1.76 -0.59
C TYR A 303 -18.97 -1.40 0.90
N VAL A 304 -18.81 -2.39 1.77
CA VAL A 304 -18.75 -2.18 3.24
C VAL A 304 -17.49 -1.40 3.62
N LEU A 305 -16.36 -1.63 2.95
CA LEU A 305 -15.12 -0.87 3.16
C LEU A 305 -15.14 0.54 2.52
N GLY A 306 -16.18 0.88 1.73
CA GLY A 306 -16.28 2.18 1.07
C GLY A 306 -15.34 2.36 -0.12
N LEU A 307 -14.79 1.27 -0.67
CA LEU A 307 -13.91 1.33 -1.83
C LEU A 307 -14.70 1.61 -3.12
N THR A 308 -14.19 2.51 -3.95
CA THR A 308 -14.83 2.89 -5.21
C THR A 308 -14.55 1.86 -6.29
N ALA A 309 -15.60 1.45 -7.03
CA ALA A 309 -15.46 0.66 -8.24
C ALA A 309 -14.92 1.55 -9.37
N GLN A 310 -13.84 1.14 -10.03
CA GLN A 310 -13.23 1.92 -11.13
C GLN A 310 -13.90 1.65 -12.47
N MET A 311 -14.21 0.38 -12.75
CA MET A 311 -14.86 -0.05 -14.00
C MET A 311 -16.20 -0.71 -13.70
N ASP A 312 -17.11 -0.70 -14.69
CA ASP A 312 -18.43 -1.36 -14.61
C ASP A 312 -19.20 -1.04 -13.29
N LYS A 313 -19.11 0.21 -12.82
CA LYS A 313 -19.65 0.63 -11.50
C LYS A 313 -21.14 0.26 -11.35
N GLU A 314 -21.95 0.53 -12.36
CA GLU A 314 -23.38 0.22 -12.32
C GLU A 314 -23.65 -1.28 -12.16
N TYR A 315 -22.90 -2.13 -12.86
CA TYR A 315 -23.01 -3.57 -12.72
C TYR A 315 -22.60 -4.03 -11.32
N LYS A 316 -21.47 -3.57 -10.81
CA LYS A 316 -20.95 -3.91 -9.48
C LYS A 316 -21.91 -3.44 -8.37
N ASP A 317 -22.43 -2.23 -8.47
CA ASP A 317 -23.40 -1.71 -7.52
C ASP A 317 -24.75 -2.46 -7.63
N SER A 318 -25.15 -2.94 -8.81
CA SER A 318 -26.31 -3.82 -8.98
C SER A 318 -26.13 -5.18 -8.30
N LEU A 319 -24.92 -5.76 -8.30
CA LEU A 319 -24.62 -6.99 -7.55
C LEU A 319 -24.82 -6.77 -6.06
N VAL A 320 -24.27 -5.68 -5.52
CA VAL A 320 -24.44 -5.31 -4.11
C VAL A 320 -25.90 -5.13 -3.76
N LYS A 321 -26.65 -4.34 -4.54
CA LYS A 321 -28.09 -4.13 -4.37
C LYS A 321 -28.88 -5.45 -4.37
N ASN A 322 -28.51 -6.36 -5.27
CA ASN A 322 -29.16 -7.67 -5.36
C ASN A 322 -28.90 -8.57 -4.13
N VAL A 323 -27.74 -8.44 -3.49
CA VAL A 323 -27.42 -9.19 -2.27
C VAL A 323 -28.16 -8.63 -1.08
N PHE A 324 -28.12 -7.32 -0.89
CA PHE A 324 -28.76 -6.67 0.27
C PHE A 324 -30.30 -6.67 0.20
N GLY A 325 -30.88 -6.58 -1.01
CA GLY A 325 -32.33 -6.38 -1.14
C GLY A 325 -32.77 -5.08 -0.46
N SER A 326 -33.89 -5.13 0.25
CA SER A 326 -34.41 -3.99 1.03
C SER A 326 -33.95 -4.10 2.48
N GLY A 327 -33.09 -3.20 2.93
CA GLY A 327 -32.65 -3.11 4.34
C GLY A 327 -31.64 -4.16 4.80
N GLY A 328 -31.04 -4.91 3.87
CA GLY A 328 -29.97 -5.85 4.21
C GLY A 328 -28.72 -5.15 4.75
N LYS A 329 -28.02 -5.82 5.65
CA LYS A 329 -26.80 -5.37 6.32
C LYS A 329 -25.70 -6.41 6.15
N ALA A 330 -24.48 -5.96 5.90
CA ALA A 330 -23.31 -6.81 6.03
C ALA A 330 -22.34 -6.22 7.07
N THR A 331 -21.68 -7.10 7.82
CA THR A 331 -20.70 -6.76 8.84
C THR A 331 -19.39 -7.50 8.57
N LEU A 332 -18.29 -6.79 8.48
CA LEU A 332 -16.93 -7.31 8.44
C LEU A 332 -16.35 -7.25 9.85
N ASN A 333 -15.86 -8.36 10.36
CA ASN A 333 -14.98 -8.37 11.51
C ASN A 333 -13.54 -8.23 10.99
N VAL A 334 -12.84 -7.21 11.47
CA VAL A 334 -11.52 -6.80 11.01
C VAL A 334 -10.55 -6.82 12.18
N ILE A 335 -9.34 -7.26 11.93
CA ILE A 335 -8.22 -7.16 12.89
C ILE A 335 -7.17 -6.25 12.25
N ASP A 336 -6.74 -5.20 12.97
CA ASP A 336 -5.70 -4.30 12.50
C ASP A 336 -4.29 -4.90 12.67
N LYS A 337 -3.26 -4.21 12.22
CA LYS A 337 -1.87 -4.64 12.35
C LYS A 337 -1.36 -4.76 13.79
N HIS A 338 -2.07 -4.20 14.74
CA HIS A 338 -1.76 -4.26 16.18
C HIS A 338 -2.55 -5.37 16.90
N GLY A 339 -3.35 -6.15 16.16
CA GLY A 339 -4.18 -7.23 16.71
C GLY A 339 -5.49 -6.77 17.34
N LYS A 340 -5.87 -5.48 17.20
CA LYS A 340 -7.12 -4.94 17.73
C LYS A 340 -8.28 -5.24 16.80
N ARG A 341 -9.43 -5.58 17.36
CA ARG A 341 -10.62 -6.00 16.61
C ARG A 341 -11.59 -4.85 16.39
N TYR A 342 -12.24 -4.86 15.22
CA TYR A 342 -13.26 -3.88 14.84
C TYR A 342 -14.38 -4.57 14.07
N ALA A 343 -15.61 -4.03 14.20
CA ALA A 343 -16.74 -4.42 13.38
C ALA A 343 -17.09 -3.29 12.42
N VAL A 344 -16.86 -3.51 11.12
CA VAL A 344 -17.21 -2.57 10.05
C VAL A 344 -18.52 -3.02 9.45
N SER A 345 -19.57 -2.23 9.55
CA SER A 345 -20.88 -2.61 9.06
C SER A 345 -21.52 -1.53 8.18
N ARG A 346 -22.34 -1.98 7.22
CA ARG A 346 -23.07 -1.08 6.33
C ARG A 346 -24.43 -1.68 5.95
N ILE A 347 -25.47 -0.87 6.05
CA ILE A 347 -26.79 -1.12 5.47
C ILE A 347 -26.77 -0.54 4.05
N PHE A 348 -27.48 -1.17 3.12
CA PHE A 348 -27.50 -0.68 1.74
C PHE A 348 -28.07 0.74 1.65
N GLY A 349 -27.31 1.64 1.06
CA GLY A 349 -27.66 3.07 0.92
C GLY A 349 -27.34 3.94 2.13
N GLU A 350 -26.83 3.37 3.23
CA GLU A 350 -26.50 4.12 4.44
C GLU A 350 -25.00 4.34 4.62
N ARG A 351 -24.64 5.12 5.65
CA ARG A 351 -23.23 5.35 6.04
C ARG A 351 -22.58 4.07 6.55
N ILE A 352 -21.27 4.07 6.52
CA ILE A 352 -20.46 3.01 7.11
C ILE A 352 -20.38 3.27 8.62
N ASN A 353 -20.50 2.21 9.43
CA ASN A 353 -20.28 2.28 10.88
C ASN A 353 -19.06 1.42 11.22
N VAL A 354 -18.13 1.97 11.99
CA VAL A 354 -16.92 1.29 12.48
C VAL A 354 -16.99 1.24 13.99
N LEU A 355 -17.18 0.07 14.56
CA LEU A 355 -17.30 -0.15 15.99
C LEU A 355 -16.02 -0.77 16.55
N ASP A 356 -15.58 -0.32 17.72
CA ASP A 356 -14.53 -0.96 18.49
C ASP A 356 -15.04 -2.22 19.23
N GLU A 357 -14.17 -2.89 19.98
CA GLU A 357 -14.50 -4.07 20.79
C GLU A 357 -15.56 -3.79 21.88
N ASN A 358 -15.73 -2.54 22.27
CA ASN A 358 -16.72 -2.11 23.26
C ASN A 358 -18.05 -1.69 22.65
N GLY A 359 -18.14 -1.70 21.30
CA GLY A 359 -19.34 -1.30 20.55
C GLY A 359 -19.46 0.21 20.34
N ASN A 360 -18.42 1.01 20.58
CA ASN A 360 -18.43 2.45 20.33
C ASN A 360 -18.19 2.72 18.83
N ASP A 361 -18.98 3.61 18.23
CA ASP A 361 -18.78 4.08 16.85
C ASP A 361 -17.63 5.09 16.82
N LEU A 362 -16.54 4.72 16.13
CA LEU A 362 -15.33 5.53 16.05
C LEU A 362 -15.41 6.64 14.99
N ASN A 363 -16.42 6.60 14.12
CA ASN A 363 -16.60 7.55 13.02
C ASN A 363 -15.35 7.77 12.16
N ILE A 364 -14.58 6.69 11.91
CA ILE A 364 -13.37 6.69 11.09
C ILE A 364 -13.61 6.04 9.73
N ASN A 365 -12.71 6.31 8.77
CA ASN A 365 -12.74 5.58 7.50
C ASN A 365 -12.19 4.16 7.72
N PRO A 366 -12.94 3.08 7.36
CA PRO A 366 -12.49 1.70 7.58
C PRO A 366 -11.18 1.36 6.87
N ILE A 367 -10.81 2.06 5.80
CA ILE A 367 -9.53 1.86 5.10
C ILE A 367 -8.34 2.18 6.01
N SER A 368 -8.50 3.08 6.99
CA SER A 368 -7.43 3.43 7.95
C SER A 368 -7.05 2.29 8.89
N LEU A 369 -7.88 1.23 8.99
CA LEU A 369 -7.57 0.02 9.76
C LEU A 369 -6.51 -0.87 9.08
N PHE A 370 -6.17 -0.58 7.83
CA PHE A 370 -5.25 -1.37 7.02
C PHE A 370 -4.10 -0.50 6.50
N ASP A 371 -2.95 -1.12 6.25
CA ASP A 371 -1.77 -0.46 5.66
C ASP A 371 -1.85 -0.37 4.11
N GLY A 372 -3.00 -0.05 3.60
CA GLY A 372 -3.28 0.04 2.16
C GLY A 372 -4.15 -1.12 1.67
N VAL A 373 -5.41 -0.81 1.36
CA VAL A 373 -6.36 -1.74 0.76
C VAL A 373 -6.37 -1.54 -0.74
N GLN A 374 -6.19 -2.63 -1.48
CA GLN A 374 -6.31 -2.63 -2.92
C GLN A 374 -7.50 -3.49 -3.32
N TYR A 375 -8.32 -2.96 -4.22
CA TYR A 375 -9.47 -3.65 -4.79
C TYR A 375 -9.33 -3.75 -6.30
N PHE A 376 -9.52 -4.97 -6.82
CA PHE A 376 -9.59 -5.26 -8.24
C PHE A 376 -10.87 -6.05 -8.51
N GLY A 377 -11.81 -5.43 -9.19
CA GLY A 377 -13.00 -6.11 -9.65
C GLY A 377 -12.77 -6.87 -10.94
N GLN A 378 -13.81 -7.57 -11.39
CA GLN A 378 -13.78 -8.26 -12.68
C GLN A 378 -13.52 -7.23 -13.80
N LYS A 379 -12.60 -7.54 -14.73
CA LYS A 379 -12.12 -6.71 -15.84
C LYS A 379 -11.21 -5.53 -15.44
N ASP A 380 -11.08 -5.17 -14.15
CA ASP A 380 -10.22 -4.04 -13.77
C ASP A 380 -8.75 -4.27 -14.16
N LEU A 381 -8.31 -5.53 -14.21
CA LEU A 381 -6.94 -5.89 -14.61
C LEU A 381 -6.75 -5.84 -16.14
N SER A 382 -7.75 -6.21 -16.92
CA SER A 382 -7.66 -6.23 -18.38
C SER A 382 -7.72 -4.83 -19.01
N SER A 383 -8.35 -3.88 -18.34
CA SER A 383 -8.47 -2.48 -18.77
C SER A 383 -7.31 -1.59 -18.27
N SER A 384 -6.47 -2.10 -17.37
CA SER A 384 -5.38 -1.33 -16.78
C SER A 384 -4.19 -1.11 -17.72
N ALA A 385 -4.16 -1.77 -18.89
CA ALA A 385 -3.11 -1.56 -19.90
C ALA A 385 -3.17 -0.18 -20.57
N ASP A 386 -4.33 0.49 -20.55
CA ASP A 386 -4.58 1.72 -21.29
C ASP A 386 -4.63 2.99 -20.39
N HIS A 387 -4.37 2.88 -19.09
CA HIS A 387 -4.50 4.02 -18.17
C HIS A 387 -3.23 4.32 -17.39
N GLU A 388 -2.97 5.60 -17.14
CA GLU A 388 -1.85 6.14 -16.37
C GLU A 388 -1.68 5.51 -14.97
N ASN A 389 -2.72 4.88 -14.44
CA ASN A 389 -2.73 4.11 -13.18
C ASN A 389 -2.80 2.61 -13.44
N GLY A 390 -1.79 2.06 -14.08
CA GLY A 390 -1.69 0.64 -14.40
C GLY A 390 -1.71 -0.29 -13.18
N LEU A 391 -1.84 -1.58 -13.43
CA LEU A 391 -1.80 -2.63 -12.41
C LEU A 391 -0.59 -2.50 -11.47
N LEU A 392 0.58 -2.19 -12.04
CA LEU A 392 1.83 -2.05 -11.30
C LEU A 392 1.76 -0.92 -10.27
N GLU A 393 1.23 0.23 -10.66
CA GLU A 393 1.07 1.36 -9.74
C GLU A 393 0.16 0.99 -8.56
N LYS A 394 -0.96 0.33 -8.82
CA LYS A 394 -1.88 -0.13 -7.76
C LYS A 394 -1.24 -1.15 -6.82
N LEU A 395 -0.42 -2.06 -7.34
CA LEU A 395 0.26 -3.09 -6.55
C LEU A 395 1.40 -2.52 -5.70
N ILE A 396 2.08 -1.51 -6.19
CA ILE A 396 3.31 -0.98 -5.61
C ILE A 396 3.06 0.31 -4.81
N SER A 397 2.08 1.14 -5.20
CA SER A 397 1.82 2.46 -4.60
C SER A 397 1.60 2.44 -3.09
N GLY A 398 0.99 1.38 -2.56
CA GLY A 398 0.83 1.20 -1.11
C GLY A 398 2.14 0.97 -0.34
N ARG A 399 3.22 0.62 -1.04
CA ARG A 399 4.55 0.37 -0.46
C ARG A 399 5.53 1.52 -0.67
N ILE A 400 5.25 2.33 -1.68
CA ILE A 400 6.02 3.53 -2.02
C ILE A 400 5.23 4.70 -1.47
N GLY A 401 5.73 5.37 -0.44
CA GLY A 401 5.13 6.62 0.04
C GLY A 401 5.00 7.60 -1.14
N GLN A 402 3.83 8.19 -1.32
CA GLN A 402 3.68 9.22 -2.36
C GLN A 402 4.68 10.35 -2.09
N PRO A 403 5.42 10.83 -3.10
CA PRO A 403 6.25 12.00 -2.92
C PRO A 403 5.33 13.18 -2.57
N SER A 404 5.48 13.72 -1.39
CA SER A 404 4.60 14.72 -0.77
C SER A 404 4.54 16.07 -1.52
N ASN A 405 5.36 16.26 -2.57
CA ASN A 405 5.53 17.55 -3.26
C ASN A 405 5.09 17.56 -4.73
N LEU A 406 4.67 16.43 -5.33
CA LEU A 406 4.31 16.41 -6.76
C LEU A 406 3.16 17.37 -7.09
N ASP A 407 2.08 17.33 -6.31
CA ASP A 407 0.93 18.23 -6.49
C ASP A 407 1.33 19.70 -6.32
N SER A 408 2.23 19.99 -5.39
CA SER A 408 2.78 21.34 -5.20
C SER A 408 3.58 21.80 -6.41
N CYS A 409 4.42 20.94 -6.98
CA CYS A 409 5.20 21.23 -8.19
C CYS A 409 4.29 21.44 -9.41
N VAL A 410 3.23 20.65 -9.57
CA VAL A 410 2.24 20.81 -10.64
C VAL A 410 1.51 22.16 -10.51
N ASN A 411 1.04 22.52 -9.32
CA ASN A 411 0.36 23.79 -9.08
C ASN A 411 1.26 24.99 -9.36
N GLU A 412 2.52 24.93 -8.98
CA GLU A 412 3.49 26.00 -9.26
C GLU A 412 3.78 26.11 -10.76
N LEU A 413 3.91 24.99 -11.46
CA LEU A 413 4.07 24.98 -12.92
C LEU A 413 2.87 25.63 -13.61
N ILE A 414 1.64 25.28 -13.23
CA ILE A 414 0.42 25.87 -13.77
C ILE A 414 0.43 27.39 -13.58
N ARG A 415 0.74 27.88 -12.38
CA ARG A 415 0.82 29.33 -12.09
C ARG A 415 1.86 30.04 -12.95
N THR A 416 3.01 29.41 -13.18
CA THR A 416 4.06 30.01 -14.02
C THR A 416 3.68 30.02 -15.50
N VAL A 417 2.95 29.01 -15.99
CA VAL A 417 2.40 28.96 -17.34
C VAL A 417 1.35 30.07 -17.54
N GLU A 418 0.42 30.24 -16.61
CA GLU A 418 -0.59 31.28 -16.66
C GLU A 418 0.06 32.68 -16.77
N ARG A 419 1.06 32.98 -15.93
CA ARG A 419 1.84 34.21 -15.98
C ARG A 419 2.58 34.38 -17.31
N LEU A 420 3.15 33.32 -17.85
CA LEU A 420 3.85 33.36 -19.13
C LEU A 420 2.90 33.67 -20.28
N LEU A 421 1.69 33.09 -20.27
CA LEU A 421 0.63 33.37 -21.26
C LEU A 421 0.19 34.80 -21.19
N ASP A 422 0.03 35.41 -20.01
CA ASP A 422 -0.35 36.80 -19.86
C ASP A 422 0.73 37.76 -20.39
N VAL A 423 1.99 37.51 -20.06
CA VAL A 423 3.13 38.30 -20.55
C VAL A 423 3.30 38.16 -22.07
N SER A 424 2.94 37.00 -22.64
CA SER A 424 3.03 36.78 -24.10
C SER A 424 2.11 37.67 -24.91
N LYS A 425 1.01 38.20 -24.33
CA LYS A 425 0.05 39.14 -24.97
C LYS A 425 0.51 40.58 -24.94
N ILE A 426 1.48 40.94 -24.10
CA ILE A 426 1.94 42.31 -23.88
C ILE A 426 2.47 42.96 -25.14
N PRO A 427 3.27 42.32 -26.03
CA PRO A 427 3.74 42.94 -27.25
C PRO A 427 2.61 43.43 -28.17
N GLN A 428 1.54 42.68 -28.31
CA GLN A 428 0.37 43.09 -29.07
C GLN A 428 -0.34 44.27 -28.42
N GLN A 429 -0.56 44.24 -27.10
CA GLN A 429 -1.19 45.33 -26.37
C GLN A 429 -0.34 46.60 -26.44
N MET A 430 0.99 46.48 -26.36
CA MET A 430 1.89 47.63 -26.55
C MET A 430 1.76 48.24 -27.94
N ALA A 431 1.68 47.40 -28.99
CA ALA A 431 1.50 47.87 -30.36
C ALA A 431 0.17 48.66 -30.52
N GLU A 432 -0.93 48.12 -29.98
CA GLU A 432 -2.25 48.80 -30.00
C GLU A 432 -2.21 50.12 -29.26
N VAL A 433 -1.63 50.16 -28.06
CA VAL A 433 -1.52 51.37 -27.22
C VAL A 433 -0.56 52.42 -27.87
N THR A 434 0.53 51.96 -28.52
CA THR A 434 1.45 52.85 -29.24
C THR A 434 0.77 53.52 -30.44
N THR A 435 -0.05 52.77 -31.17
CA THR A 435 -0.82 53.32 -32.29
C THR A 435 -1.77 54.42 -31.78
N LEU A 436 -2.49 54.13 -30.71
CA LEU A 436 -3.39 55.14 -30.09
C LEU A 436 -2.63 56.37 -29.60
N GLN A 437 -1.45 56.20 -28.97
CA GLN A 437 -0.58 57.29 -28.57
C GLN A 437 -0.22 58.18 -29.76
N THR A 438 0.21 57.60 -30.88
CA THR A 438 0.63 58.32 -32.08
C THR A 438 -0.53 59.11 -32.68
N GLU A 439 -1.73 58.49 -32.73
CA GLU A 439 -2.95 59.25 -33.22
C GLU A 439 -3.32 60.44 -32.34
N LEU A 440 -3.27 60.27 -31.01
CA LEU A 440 -3.57 61.31 -30.05
C LEU A 440 -2.53 62.45 -30.14
N GLU A 441 -1.26 62.16 -30.25
CA GLU A 441 -0.15 63.09 -30.39
C GLU A 441 -0.29 63.86 -31.69
N HIS A 442 -0.67 63.25 -32.81
CA HIS A 442 -0.91 63.88 -34.07
C HIS A 442 -2.11 64.84 -33.97
N LYS A 443 -3.25 64.44 -33.40
CA LYS A 443 -4.43 65.29 -33.20
C LYS A 443 -4.10 66.48 -32.32
N LEU A 444 -3.34 66.34 -31.25
CA LEU A 444 -2.94 67.42 -30.35
C LEU A 444 -1.92 68.38 -30.99
N SER A 445 -1.11 67.95 -31.96
CA SER A 445 -0.16 68.80 -32.67
C SER A 445 -0.89 69.90 -33.48
N ILE A 446 -2.07 69.60 -34.01
CA ILE A 446 -2.89 70.56 -34.76
C ILE A 446 -3.30 71.76 -33.88
N PHE A 447 -3.61 71.52 -32.60
CA PHE A 447 -3.94 72.55 -31.63
C PHE A 447 -2.73 73.45 -31.29
N LYS A 448 -1.51 72.92 -31.30
CA LYS A 448 -0.27 73.66 -31.08
C LYS A 448 0.04 74.61 -32.20
N GLU A 449 -0.14 74.13 -33.44
CA GLU A 449 0.11 74.99 -34.65
C GLU A 449 -0.81 76.21 -34.73
N LYS A 450 -2.00 76.13 -34.15
CA LYS A 450 -2.99 77.22 -34.13
C LYS A 450 -2.85 78.22 -32.96
N GLY A 451 -1.80 78.05 -32.09
CA GLY A 451 -1.47 79.04 -31.03
C GLY A 451 -2.36 79.02 -29.77
N VAL A 452 -3.20 77.99 -29.64
CA VAL A 452 -4.16 77.85 -28.53
C VAL A 452 -3.54 77.12 -27.34
N SER A 453 -2.38 76.46 -27.54
CA SER A 453 -1.74 75.52 -26.61
C SER A 453 -1.43 76.14 -25.24
N ASP A 454 -0.98 77.37 -25.14
CA ASP A 454 -0.50 77.91 -23.87
C ASP A 454 -1.64 78.34 -22.93
N LYS A 455 -2.80 78.79 -23.46
CA LYS A 455 -3.99 79.03 -22.66
C LYS A 455 -4.63 77.78 -22.12
N LEU A 456 -4.52 76.64 -22.84
CA LEU A 456 -5.06 75.35 -22.46
C LEU A 456 -4.13 74.52 -21.55
N LYS A 457 -2.85 74.92 -21.38
CA LYS A 457 -1.89 74.21 -20.53
C LYS A 457 -2.33 74.06 -19.06
N LYS A 458 -2.96 75.11 -18.54
CA LYS A 458 -3.43 75.14 -17.14
C LYS A 458 -4.54 74.10 -16.94
N GLN A 459 -5.53 74.00 -17.82
CA GLN A 459 -6.60 73.04 -17.78
C GLN A 459 -6.07 71.61 -17.97
N SER A 460 -5.16 71.39 -18.93
CA SER A 460 -4.50 70.11 -19.15
C SER A 460 -3.66 69.62 -17.95
N GLY A 461 -3.02 70.61 -17.23
CA GLY A 461 -2.29 70.32 -16.00
C GLY A 461 -3.18 69.71 -14.93
N TYR A 462 -4.32 70.27 -14.65
CA TYR A 462 -5.29 69.76 -13.69
C TYR A 462 -5.85 68.41 -14.10
N ALA A 463 -6.16 68.22 -15.38
CA ALA A 463 -6.63 66.92 -15.90
C ALA A 463 -5.55 65.83 -15.77
N THR A 464 -4.28 66.16 -15.96
CA THR A 464 -3.14 65.29 -15.76
C THR A 464 -2.98 64.91 -14.30
N ASP A 465 -3.10 65.83 -13.38
CA ASP A 465 -3.00 65.64 -11.94
C ASP A 465 -4.09 64.65 -11.43
N ILE A 466 -5.35 64.83 -11.89
CA ILE A 466 -6.46 63.92 -11.59
C ILE A 466 -6.14 62.49 -12.09
N THR A 467 -5.65 62.39 -13.33
CA THR A 467 -5.30 61.07 -13.91
C THR A 467 -4.19 60.37 -13.11
N LYS A 468 -3.21 61.12 -12.61
CA LYS A 468 -2.15 60.57 -11.74
C LYS A 468 -2.68 60.07 -10.42
N LEU A 469 -3.57 60.81 -9.78
CA LEU A 469 -4.19 60.41 -8.53
C LEU A 469 -5.09 59.18 -8.71
N ASP A 470 -5.86 59.10 -9.82
CA ASP A 470 -6.65 57.91 -10.16
C ASP A 470 -5.75 56.69 -10.40
N ALA A 471 -4.60 56.85 -11.05
CA ALA A 471 -3.65 55.74 -11.26
C ALA A 471 -3.07 55.22 -9.92
N VAL A 472 -2.74 56.13 -8.98
CA VAL A 472 -2.30 55.73 -7.62
C VAL A 472 -3.39 54.95 -6.89
N LYS A 473 -4.63 55.47 -6.92
CA LYS A 473 -5.80 54.80 -6.32
C LYS A 473 -5.99 53.39 -6.90
N ASN A 474 -5.99 53.26 -8.22
CA ASN A 474 -6.14 51.97 -8.90
C ASN A 474 -5.03 51.01 -8.50
N ARG A 475 -3.78 51.46 -8.34
CA ARG A 475 -2.67 50.60 -7.85
C ARG A 475 -2.89 50.11 -6.43
N MET A 476 -3.40 50.99 -5.55
CA MET A 476 -3.76 50.60 -4.17
C MET A 476 -4.89 49.58 -4.19
N ASP A 477 -5.91 49.71 -5.04
CA ASP A 477 -7.03 48.77 -5.17
C ASP A 477 -6.56 47.41 -5.64
N VAL A 478 -5.60 47.34 -6.57
CA VAL A 478 -4.98 46.07 -7.02
C VAL A 478 -4.24 45.40 -5.86
N ILE A 479 -3.40 46.16 -5.15
CA ILE A 479 -2.63 45.61 -4.01
C ILE A 479 -3.57 45.06 -2.94
N LEU A 480 -4.61 45.83 -2.56
CA LEU A 480 -5.59 45.36 -1.56
C LEU A 480 -6.33 44.10 -2.00
N ARG A 481 -6.72 44.01 -3.27
CA ARG A 481 -7.36 42.84 -3.84
C ARG A 481 -6.44 41.62 -3.78
N ASP A 482 -5.18 41.77 -4.15
CA ASP A 482 -4.21 40.69 -4.19
C ASP A 482 -3.91 40.15 -2.77
N ILE A 483 -3.77 41.08 -1.80
CA ILE A 483 -3.60 40.72 -0.38
C ILE A 483 -4.85 40.01 0.14
N ARG A 484 -6.07 40.52 -0.13
CA ARG A 484 -7.32 39.85 0.27
C ARG A 484 -7.46 38.45 -0.30
N ASN A 485 -7.16 38.30 -1.60
CA ASN A 485 -7.21 36.97 -2.24
C ASN A 485 -6.23 35.98 -1.65
N ALA A 486 -5.04 36.42 -1.28
CA ALA A 486 -4.05 35.57 -0.60
C ALA A 486 -4.49 35.21 0.83
N PHE A 487 -5.18 36.11 1.52
CA PHE A 487 -5.55 35.95 2.91
C PHE A 487 -6.91 35.25 3.13
N SER A 488 -7.88 35.42 2.22
CA SER A 488 -9.27 34.95 2.39
C SER A 488 -9.43 33.44 2.51
N LYS A 489 -8.42 32.65 2.14
CA LYS A 489 -8.47 31.18 2.18
C LYS A 489 -7.97 30.56 3.49
N ASN A 490 -7.29 31.32 4.37
CA ASN A 490 -6.57 30.75 5.54
C ASN A 490 -6.61 31.68 6.75
N SER A 491 -7.80 32.14 7.15
CA SER A 491 -7.90 33.18 8.22
C SER A 491 -7.80 32.65 9.65
N VAL A 492 -7.98 31.34 9.89
CA VAL A 492 -7.86 30.71 11.20
C VAL A 492 -7.40 29.27 11.01
N VAL A 493 -6.37 28.85 11.72
CA VAL A 493 -5.79 27.49 11.60
C VAL A 493 -6.11 26.63 12.80
N SER A 494 -6.32 27.22 13.97
CA SER A 494 -6.57 26.48 15.23
C SER A 494 -7.84 25.66 15.23
N ASN A 495 -8.86 26.02 14.44
CA ASN A 495 -10.13 25.31 14.34
C ASN A 495 -10.01 23.90 13.74
N VAL A 496 -8.87 23.55 13.16
CA VAL A 496 -8.58 22.19 12.66
C VAL A 496 -8.59 21.17 13.80
N LEU A 497 -8.30 21.61 15.03
CA LEU A 497 -8.30 20.76 16.22
C LEU A 497 -9.56 20.93 17.10
N ASP A 498 -10.57 21.66 16.65
CA ASP A 498 -11.79 21.86 17.43
C ASP A 498 -12.50 20.54 17.72
N GLY A 499 -12.66 20.24 19.01
CA GLY A 499 -13.30 18.99 19.45
C GLY A 499 -12.41 17.74 19.38
N TYR A 500 -11.14 17.88 19.02
CA TYR A 500 -10.17 16.78 19.04
C TYR A 500 -9.35 16.76 20.33
N SER A 501 -9.26 15.59 20.96
CA SER A 501 -8.35 15.32 22.10
C SER A 501 -7.71 13.96 21.87
N SER A 502 -6.39 13.91 21.93
CA SER A 502 -5.65 12.65 21.81
C SER A 502 -5.61 11.91 23.14
N ASP A 503 -5.99 10.64 23.16
CA ASP A 503 -5.94 9.80 24.36
C ASP A 503 -4.51 9.39 24.76
N PHE A 504 -3.57 9.37 23.81
CA PHE A 504 -2.22 8.82 24.01
C PHE A 504 -1.08 9.82 23.85
N ASN A 505 -1.31 10.95 23.15
CA ASN A 505 -0.30 11.96 22.82
C ASN A 505 -0.79 13.36 23.20
N LYS A 506 -1.41 13.49 24.35
CA LYS A 506 -2.05 14.73 24.79
C LYS A 506 -1.07 15.90 24.87
N ASP A 507 0.14 15.65 25.38
CA ASP A 507 1.24 16.61 25.47
C ASP A 507 1.64 17.17 24.11
N ILE A 508 1.78 16.31 23.10
CA ILE A 508 2.14 16.72 21.74
C ILE A 508 1.04 17.60 21.14
N PHE A 509 -0.23 17.24 21.33
CA PHE A 509 -1.35 18.03 20.78
C PHE A 509 -1.61 19.32 21.57
N GLU A 510 -1.23 19.40 22.84
CA GLU A 510 -1.17 20.66 23.61
C GLU A 510 -0.11 21.60 23.03
N ASP A 511 1.09 21.09 22.70
CA ASP A 511 2.16 21.85 22.06
C ASP A 511 1.74 22.33 20.65
N VAL A 512 1.11 21.46 19.85
CA VAL A 512 0.57 21.83 18.53
C VAL A 512 -0.49 22.93 18.67
N SER A 513 -1.42 22.82 19.61
CA SER A 513 -2.43 23.84 19.89
C SER A 513 -1.80 25.20 20.28
N ALA A 514 -0.73 25.18 21.08
CA ALA A 514 0.00 26.39 21.44
C ALA A 514 0.63 27.05 20.20
N VAL A 515 1.27 26.29 19.31
CA VAL A 515 1.85 26.79 18.06
C VAL A 515 0.76 27.36 17.15
N LEU A 516 -0.37 26.65 16.95
CA LEU A 516 -1.47 27.13 16.14
C LEU A 516 -2.08 28.42 16.68
N SER A 517 -2.21 28.55 18.00
CA SER A 517 -2.68 29.77 18.65
C SER A 517 -1.74 30.98 18.39
N LEU A 518 -0.41 30.74 18.39
CA LEU A 518 0.55 31.80 18.01
C LEU A 518 0.42 32.21 16.54
N ILE A 519 0.18 31.25 15.65
CA ILE A 519 -0.08 31.53 14.23
C ILE A 519 -1.35 32.36 14.07
N ASP A 520 -2.43 32.02 14.75
CA ASP A 520 -3.70 32.77 14.69
C ASP A 520 -3.53 34.21 15.18
N VAL A 521 -2.71 34.46 16.20
CA VAL A 521 -2.37 35.81 16.64
C VAL A 521 -1.70 36.61 15.52
N GLN A 522 -0.77 36.00 14.77
CA GLN A 522 -0.13 36.65 13.61
C GLN A 522 -1.12 36.93 12.47
N LEU A 523 -2.04 36.00 12.21
CA LEU A 523 -3.09 36.17 11.21
C LEU A 523 -4.04 37.31 11.58
N ILE A 524 -4.39 37.47 12.85
CA ILE A 524 -5.17 38.61 13.36
C ILE A 524 -4.42 39.93 13.14
N GLN A 525 -3.11 39.96 13.39
CA GLN A 525 -2.28 41.14 13.13
C GLN A 525 -2.26 41.55 11.63
N ILE A 526 -2.12 40.54 10.76
CA ILE A 526 -2.19 40.77 9.29
C ILE A 526 -3.57 41.35 8.92
N SER A 527 -4.65 40.82 9.49
CA SER A 527 -6.00 41.35 9.25
C SER A 527 -6.14 42.79 9.69
N ALA A 528 -5.57 43.17 10.83
CA ALA A 528 -5.55 44.55 11.31
C ALA A 528 -4.74 45.49 10.37
N CYS A 529 -3.60 45.01 9.84
CA CYS A 529 -2.81 45.72 8.85
C CYS A 529 -3.60 45.99 7.56
N ILE A 530 -4.35 44.98 7.07
CA ILE A 530 -5.22 45.15 5.90
C ILE A 530 -6.27 46.23 6.13
N ALA A 531 -6.94 46.22 7.29
CA ALA A 531 -7.93 47.23 7.66
C ALA A 531 -7.32 48.64 7.72
N GLU A 532 -6.10 48.80 8.22
CA GLU A 532 -5.41 50.08 8.25
C GLU A 532 -5.06 50.59 6.83
N ILE A 533 -4.61 49.73 5.93
CA ILE A 533 -4.37 50.06 4.52
C ILE A 533 -5.68 50.52 3.83
N GLU A 534 -6.79 49.83 4.10
CA GLU A 534 -8.12 50.22 3.59
C GLU A 534 -8.54 51.61 4.05
N LYS A 535 -8.28 51.94 5.31
CA LYS A 535 -8.56 53.27 5.86
C LYS A 535 -7.71 54.32 5.20
N GLN A 536 -6.41 54.11 4.98
CA GLN A 536 -5.52 55.01 4.24
C GLN A 536 -5.97 55.19 2.80
N ARG A 537 -6.40 54.12 2.14
CA ARG A 537 -6.97 54.16 0.78
C ARG A 537 -8.24 55.03 0.72
N SER A 538 -9.12 54.90 1.73
CA SER A 538 -10.31 55.74 1.83
C SER A 538 -9.95 57.24 1.91
N GLY A 539 -8.88 57.61 2.63
CA GLY A 539 -8.38 58.96 2.68
C GLY A 539 -7.96 59.57 1.32
N MET A 540 -7.59 58.73 0.33
CA MET A 540 -7.27 59.18 -1.02
C MET A 540 -8.49 59.75 -1.75
N GLU A 541 -9.71 59.32 -1.45
CA GLU A 541 -10.94 59.82 -2.06
C GLU A 541 -11.19 61.28 -1.68
N ASP A 542 -10.90 61.68 -0.45
CA ASP A 542 -11.01 63.09 -0.01
C ASP A 542 -9.97 63.97 -0.74
N ILE A 543 -8.76 63.46 -0.97
CA ILE A 543 -7.72 64.17 -1.69
C ILE A 543 -8.13 64.41 -3.15
N ILE A 544 -8.65 63.36 -3.82
CA ILE A 544 -9.15 63.44 -5.20
C ILE A 544 -10.33 64.42 -5.28
N SER A 545 -11.26 64.40 -4.32
CA SER A 545 -12.40 65.29 -4.25
C SER A 545 -11.97 66.80 -4.14
N ARG A 546 -10.98 67.03 -3.27
CA ARG A 546 -10.42 68.42 -3.15
C ARG A 546 -9.77 68.91 -4.43
N LEU A 547 -9.11 68.05 -5.21
CA LEU A 547 -8.53 68.41 -6.48
C LEU A 547 -9.61 68.70 -7.53
N LYS A 548 -10.68 67.86 -7.56
CA LYS A 548 -11.85 68.13 -8.45
C LYS A 548 -12.53 69.37 -8.11
N GLU A 549 -12.77 69.72 -6.86
CA GLU A 549 -13.35 71.02 -6.43
C GLU A 549 -12.50 72.21 -6.90
N ARG A 550 -11.16 72.12 -6.82
CA ARG A 550 -10.27 73.15 -7.38
C ARG A 550 -10.39 73.25 -8.89
N THR A 551 -10.63 72.14 -9.59
CA THR A 551 -10.83 72.18 -11.05
C THR A 551 -12.17 72.85 -11.42
N ASP A 552 -13.22 72.52 -10.65
CA ASP A 552 -14.55 73.10 -10.86
C ASP A 552 -14.55 74.63 -10.61
N ASN A 553 -13.82 75.06 -9.58
CA ASN A 553 -13.65 76.51 -9.28
C ASN A 553 -12.92 77.28 -10.38
N LEU A 554 -12.20 76.65 -11.31
CA LEU A 554 -11.58 77.24 -12.49
C LEU A 554 -12.46 77.17 -13.75
N ALA A 555 -13.66 76.54 -13.64
CA ALA A 555 -14.57 76.38 -14.79
C ALA A 555 -14.94 77.69 -15.49
N ASP A 556 -15.09 78.76 -14.73
CA ASP A 556 -15.39 80.13 -15.29
C ASP A 556 -14.22 80.66 -16.09
N GLU A 557 -12.95 80.48 -15.63
CA GLU A 557 -11.76 80.90 -16.40
C GLU A 557 -11.68 80.05 -17.71
N PHE A 558 -12.04 78.81 -17.68
CA PHE A 558 -12.05 77.97 -18.87
C PHE A 558 -13.19 78.34 -19.85
N ALA A 559 -14.36 78.77 -19.35
CA ALA A 559 -15.45 79.20 -20.16
C ALA A 559 -15.08 80.48 -20.93
N GLU A 560 -14.27 81.39 -20.34
CA GLU A 560 -13.73 82.58 -21.05
C GLU A 560 -12.74 82.14 -22.14
N ILE A 561 -11.83 81.24 -21.90
CA ILE A 561 -10.91 80.69 -22.88
C ILE A 561 -11.69 80.12 -24.08
N LYS A 562 -12.79 79.43 -23.82
CA LYS A 562 -13.65 78.83 -24.85
C LYS A 562 -14.32 79.91 -25.73
N ARG A 563 -14.69 81.08 -25.18
CA ARG A 563 -15.26 82.21 -25.92
C ARG A 563 -14.24 82.97 -26.78
N GLU A 564 -12.94 82.97 -26.40
CA GLU A 564 -11.86 83.58 -27.16
C GLU A 564 -11.47 82.79 -28.40
N ILE A 565 -11.70 81.49 -28.42
CA ILE A 565 -11.42 80.64 -29.58
C ILE A 565 -12.55 80.75 -30.59
N LYS A 566 -12.36 81.58 -31.62
CA LYS A 566 -13.33 81.82 -32.69
C LYS A 566 -13.39 80.80 -33.82
N ASP A 567 -12.68 79.68 -33.73
CA ASP A 567 -12.62 78.64 -34.77
C ASP A 567 -13.61 77.52 -34.43
N GLU A 568 -14.71 77.45 -35.18
CA GLU A 568 -15.76 76.40 -35.01
C GLU A 568 -15.25 74.97 -35.20
N THR A 569 -14.05 74.79 -35.75
CA THR A 569 -13.44 73.50 -35.97
C THR A 569 -12.60 72.95 -34.77
N LEU A 570 -12.38 73.77 -33.74
CA LEU A 570 -11.57 73.47 -32.57
C LEU A 570 -12.44 73.45 -31.31
N ASP A 571 -12.83 72.25 -30.92
CA ASP A 571 -13.51 72.01 -29.65
C ASP A 571 -12.52 71.87 -28.48
N VAL A 572 -12.56 72.81 -27.54
CA VAL A 572 -11.70 72.92 -26.35
C VAL A 572 -11.90 71.66 -25.44
N ASP A 573 -13.15 71.21 -25.37
CA ASP A 573 -13.45 70.02 -24.53
C ASP A 573 -12.80 68.76 -25.10
N SER A 574 -12.66 68.64 -26.43
CA SER A 574 -11.93 67.57 -27.06
C SER A 574 -10.41 67.63 -26.81
N PHE A 575 -9.81 68.81 -26.72
CA PHE A 575 -8.38 68.96 -26.37
C PHE A 575 -8.09 68.45 -24.97
N VAL A 576 -8.92 68.81 -23.99
CA VAL A 576 -8.75 68.34 -22.61
C VAL A 576 -8.92 66.81 -22.52
N LYS A 577 -9.97 66.31 -23.19
CA LYS A 577 -10.19 64.80 -23.24
C LYS A 577 -8.99 64.06 -23.88
N MET A 578 -8.52 64.51 -25.04
CA MET A 578 -7.39 63.94 -25.75
C MET A 578 -6.08 64.01 -24.95
N THR A 579 -5.85 65.14 -24.21
CA THR A 579 -4.67 65.27 -23.34
C THR A 579 -4.73 64.36 -22.17
N SER A 580 -5.89 64.18 -21.52
CA SER A 580 -6.10 63.22 -20.45
C SER A 580 -5.93 61.76 -20.95
N GLU A 581 -6.47 61.48 -22.13
CA GLU A 581 -6.39 60.17 -22.76
C GLU A 581 -4.93 59.81 -23.17
N LEU A 582 -4.20 60.79 -23.72
CA LEU A 582 -2.77 60.63 -24.02
C LEU A 582 -1.97 60.36 -22.76
N GLN A 583 -2.26 61.02 -21.66
CA GLN A 583 -1.56 60.76 -20.40
C GLN A 583 -1.87 59.33 -19.87
N LYS A 584 -3.13 58.90 -19.92
CA LYS A 584 -3.52 57.52 -19.57
C LYS A 584 -2.82 56.47 -20.44
N THR A 585 -2.74 56.78 -21.75
CA THR A 585 -2.07 55.91 -22.73
C THR A 585 -0.58 55.78 -22.43
N LYS A 586 0.10 56.90 -22.11
CA LYS A 586 1.53 56.88 -21.70
C LYS A 586 1.77 56.07 -20.41
N GLU A 587 0.91 56.25 -19.40
CA GLU A 587 0.98 55.47 -18.18
C GLU A 587 0.77 53.97 -18.43
N LYS A 588 -0.22 53.61 -19.28
CA LYS A 588 -0.48 52.23 -19.67
C LYS A 588 0.72 51.63 -20.41
N LEU A 589 1.34 52.38 -21.31
CA LEU A 589 2.50 51.94 -22.07
C LEU A 589 3.71 51.72 -21.15
N LYS A 590 3.90 52.59 -20.15
CA LYS A 590 4.92 52.41 -19.12
C LYS A 590 4.69 51.14 -18.30
N GLN A 591 3.45 50.91 -17.84
CA GLN A 591 3.09 49.67 -17.10
C GLN A 591 3.37 48.42 -17.94
N LEU A 592 2.92 48.38 -19.19
CA LEU A 592 3.16 47.28 -20.11
C LEU A 592 4.67 47.06 -20.36
N SER A 593 5.47 48.12 -20.44
CA SER A 593 6.93 48.02 -20.57
C SER A 593 7.59 47.42 -19.32
N GLU A 594 7.15 47.81 -18.13
CA GLU A 594 7.63 47.26 -16.87
C GLU A 594 7.25 45.75 -16.75
N GLU A 595 6.00 45.40 -17.12
CA GLU A 595 5.55 44.01 -17.17
C GLU A 595 6.33 43.19 -18.21
N ALA A 596 6.57 43.72 -19.41
CA ALA A 596 7.38 43.09 -20.45
C ALA A 596 8.82 42.79 -19.98
N SER A 597 9.40 43.69 -19.18
CA SER A 597 10.76 43.48 -18.62
C SER A 597 10.85 42.31 -17.66
N SER A 598 9.73 41.86 -17.12
CA SER A 598 9.68 40.68 -16.23
C SER A 598 9.66 39.35 -16.98
N LYS A 599 9.51 39.34 -18.31
CA LYS A 599 9.35 38.13 -19.13
C LYS A 599 10.46 37.13 -18.90
N SER A 600 11.72 37.56 -18.93
CA SER A 600 12.87 36.65 -18.73
C SER A 600 12.91 36.03 -17.34
N LYS A 601 12.43 36.73 -16.30
CA LYS A 601 12.32 36.18 -14.94
C LYS A 601 11.20 35.12 -14.85
N ILE A 602 10.08 35.35 -15.57
CA ILE A 602 8.97 34.43 -15.61
C ILE A 602 9.37 33.16 -16.39
N GLU A 603 10.09 33.32 -17.53
CA GLU A 603 10.64 32.18 -18.29
C GLU A 603 11.60 31.35 -17.44
N ALA A 604 12.50 32.00 -16.69
CA ALA A 604 13.38 31.30 -15.76
C ALA A 604 12.62 30.57 -14.64
N SER A 605 11.54 31.19 -14.10
CA SER A 605 10.67 30.57 -13.10
C SER A 605 9.91 29.36 -13.68
N PHE A 606 9.43 29.46 -14.91
CA PHE A 606 8.78 28.36 -15.63
C PHE A 606 9.74 27.19 -15.82
N THR A 607 10.96 27.44 -16.34
CA THR A 607 11.98 26.39 -16.52
C THR A 607 12.34 25.73 -15.19
N LYS A 608 12.47 26.52 -14.12
CA LYS A 608 12.71 25.98 -12.77
C LYS A 608 11.57 25.10 -12.30
N ALA A 609 10.32 25.56 -12.39
CA ALA A 609 9.15 24.79 -11.98
C ALA A 609 8.99 23.48 -12.80
N ALA A 610 9.29 23.54 -14.11
CA ALA A 610 9.29 22.36 -14.97
C ALA A 610 10.35 21.34 -14.54
N ARG A 611 11.57 21.77 -14.17
CA ARG A 611 12.61 20.91 -13.65
C ARG A 611 12.21 20.29 -12.31
N GLU A 612 11.71 21.07 -11.38
CA GLU A 612 11.28 20.57 -10.06
C GLU A 612 10.18 19.50 -10.19
N ARG A 613 9.22 19.68 -11.11
CA ARG A 613 8.23 18.65 -11.43
C ARG A 613 8.88 17.42 -12.03
N ASN A 614 9.84 17.58 -12.95
CA ASN A 614 10.55 16.46 -13.57
C ASN A 614 11.36 15.66 -12.54
N ASP A 615 12.04 16.34 -11.63
CA ASP A 615 12.80 15.71 -10.55
C ASP A 615 11.89 14.93 -9.59
N ALA A 616 10.72 15.47 -9.24
CA ALA A 616 9.72 14.79 -8.43
C ALA A 616 9.21 13.51 -9.13
N LEU A 617 8.96 13.55 -10.45
CA LEU A 617 8.59 12.36 -11.23
C LEU A 617 9.74 11.33 -11.28
N LEU A 618 10.99 11.78 -11.43
CA LEU A 618 12.16 10.90 -11.43
C LEU A 618 12.37 10.23 -10.07
N MET A 619 12.14 10.95 -8.97
CA MET A 619 12.17 10.35 -7.63
C MET A 619 11.11 9.26 -7.48
N THR A 620 9.90 9.51 -7.95
CA THR A 620 8.81 8.51 -7.96
C THR A 620 9.22 7.29 -8.79
N TYR A 621 9.69 7.50 -10.01
CA TYR A 621 10.18 6.43 -10.87
C TYR A 621 11.27 5.57 -10.21
N ASN A 622 12.25 6.21 -9.56
CA ASN A 622 13.33 5.49 -8.87
C ASN A 622 12.80 4.65 -7.69
N ALA A 623 11.80 5.14 -6.96
CA ALA A 623 11.16 4.37 -5.91
C ALA A 623 10.40 3.14 -6.48
N TYR A 624 9.66 3.32 -7.58
CA TYR A 624 9.02 2.20 -8.30
C TYR A 624 10.05 1.21 -8.84
N LYS A 625 11.15 1.68 -9.39
CA LYS A 625 12.23 0.84 -9.93
C LYS A 625 12.86 -0.01 -8.82
N ALA A 626 13.16 0.57 -7.68
CA ALA A 626 13.72 -0.17 -6.54
C ALA A 626 12.79 -1.29 -6.07
N GLU A 627 11.47 -1.02 -5.97
CA GLU A 627 10.50 -2.03 -5.57
C GLU A 627 10.28 -3.10 -6.64
N THR A 628 10.28 -2.73 -7.93
CA THR A 628 10.20 -3.73 -9.02
C THR A 628 11.44 -4.62 -9.07
N GLU A 629 12.62 -4.09 -8.82
CA GLU A 629 13.86 -4.88 -8.72
C GLU A 629 13.79 -5.87 -7.54
N ARG A 630 13.25 -5.45 -6.39
CA ARG A 630 13.01 -6.33 -5.24
C ARG A 630 12.04 -7.46 -5.57
N ILE A 631 10.94 -7.16 -6.28
CA ILE A 631 9.97 -8.17 -6.73
C ILE A 631 10.63 -9.14 -7.71
N ASN A 632 11.39 -8.64 -8.68
CA ASN A 632 12.08 -9.47 -9.67
C ASN A 632 13.12 -10.42 -9.05
N GLN A 633 13.71 -10.05 -7.90
CA GLN A 633 14.63 -10.93 -7.16
C GLN A 633 13.90 -12.06 -6.44
N SER A 634 12.64 -11.90 -6.11
CA SER A 634 11.83 -12.88 -5.36
C SER A 634 11.13 -13.91 -6.25
N GLN A 635 11.11 -13.72 -7.56
CA GLN A 635 10.45 -14.60 -8.53
C GLN A 635 11.28 -14.77 -9.80
N THR A 636 11.14 -15.91 -10.46
CA THR A 636 11.94 -16.29 -11.65
C THR A 636 11.15 -16.36 -12.95
N GLU A 637 9.83 -16.46 -12.89
CA GLU A 637 8.99 -16.73 -14.06
C GLU A 637 8.52 -15.48 -14.80
N LEU A 638 8.37 -14.36 -14.09
CA LEU A 638 7.94 -13.08 -14.65
C LEU A 638 8.94 -12.00 -14.29
N ARG A 639 9.18 -11.09 -15.24
CA ARG A 639 10.03 -9.93 -15.02
C ARG A 639 9.23 -8.65 -15.26
N ILE A 640 9.26 -7.76 -14.29
CA ILE A 640 8.66 -6.43 -14.41
C ILE A 640 9.73 -5.45 -14.86
N GLU A 641 9.49 -4.76 -15.97
CA GLU A 641 10.35 -3.70 -16.48
C GLU A 641 9.55 -2.40 -16.54
N ILE A 642 10.13 -1.33 -16.04
CA ILE A 642 9.54 0.01 -16.08
C ILE A 642 10.52 0.97 -16.76
N THR A 643 9.98 1.89 -17.52
CA THR A 643 10.78 2.89 -18.25
C THR A 643 10.29 4.29 -17.87
N PHE A 644 11.22 5.17 -17.51
CA PHE A 644 10.88 6.57 -17.23
C PHE A 644 10.36 7.24 -18.50
N LYS A 645 9.15 7.79 -18.42
CA LYS A 645 8.47 8.47 -19.55
C LYS A 645 8.44 7.64 -20.84
N GLY A 646 8.16 6.34 -20.72
CA GLY A 646 8.22 5.37 -21.83
C GLY A 646 7.06 5.44 -22.82
N ASP A 647 5.94 6.12 -22.49
CA ASP A 647 4.75 6.19 -23.36
C ASP A 647 4.93 7.24 -24.48
N ARG A 648 5.66 6.87 -25.52
CA ARG A 648 5.91 7.72 -26.69
C ARG A 648 4.70 7.89 -27.58
N GLU A 649 3.83 6.89 -27.67
CA GLU A 649 2.61 6.97 -28.49
C GLU A 649 1.58 7.90 -27.84
N GLY A 650 1.43 7.85 -26.52
CA GLY A 650 0.64 8.82 -25.75
C GLY A 650 1.18 10.24 -25.92
N PHE A 651 2.49 10.44 -25.82
CA PHE A 651 3.13 11.74 -26.07
C PHE A 651 2.87 12.25 -27.48
N LYS A 652 3.02 11.41 -28.51
CA LYS A 652 2.70 11.74 -29.89
C LYS A 652 1.23 12.12 -30.08
N SER A 653 0.33 11.36 -29.47
CA SER A 653 -1.11 11.61 -29.53
C SER A 653 -1.47 12.94 -28.90
N GLN A 654 -0.86 13.28 -27.76
CA GLN A 654 -1.05 14.56 -27.09
C GLN A 654 -0.54 15.72 -27.95
N LEU A 655 0.68 15.62 -28.49
CA LEU A 655 1.22 16.63 -29.41
C LEU A 655 0.29 16.88 -30.61
N LYS A 656 -0.27 15.84 -31.21
CA LYS A 656 -1.22 15.98 -32.32
C LYS A 656 -2.49 16.73 -31.91
N ASN A 657 -3.00 16.49 -30.71
CA ASN A 657 -4.17 17.17 -30.18
C ASN A 657 -3.89 18.65 -29.92
N ASP A 658 -2.77 18.96 -29.30
CA ASP A 658 -2.38 20.33 -28.90
C ASP A 658 -2.07 21.19 -30.13
N PHE A 659 -1.47 20.61 -31.18
CA PHE A 659 -1.15 21.30 -32.44
C PHE A 659 -2.14 21.02 -33.58
N LYS A 660 -3.37 20.64 -33.26
CA LYS A 660 -4.42 20.40 -34.26
C LYS A 660 -4.68 21.68 -35.07
N GLY A 661 -4.67 21.55 -36.41
CA GLY A 661 -4.90 22.67 -37.33
C GLY A 661 -3.63 23.42 -37.74
N THR A 662 -2.45 23.08 -37.21
CA THR A 662 -1.18 23.74 -37.58
C THR A 662 -0.56 23.22 -38.89
N GLY A 663 -1.13 22.17 -39.49
CA GLY A 663 -0.60 21.55 -40.72
C GLY A 663 0.67 20.70 -40.53
N ILE A 664 1.05 20.40 -39.28
CA ILE A 664 2.18 19.51 -38.99
C ILE A 664 1.81 18.08 -39.40
N SER A 665 2.64 17.44 -40.25
CA SER A 665 2.41 16.09 -40.72
C SER A 665 2.76 15.03 -39.65
N ASP A 666 2.17 13.85 -39.76
CA ASP A 666 2.44 12.71 -38.83
C ASP A 666 3.92 12.31 -38.78
N ILE A 667 4.61 12.41 -39.92
CA ILE A 667 6.07 12.15 -40.00
C ILE A 667 6.86 13.13 -39.14
N LYS A 668 6.46 14.41 -39.07
CA LYS A 668 7.10 15.40 -38.24
C LYS A 668 6.84 15.14 -36.74
N TYR A 669 5.61 14.77 -36.39
CA TYR A 669 5.34 14.36 -35.00
C TYR A 669 6.17 13.14 -34.57
N GLN A 670 6.27 12.15 -35.46
CA GLN A 670 7.12 10.98 -35.20
C GLN A 670 8.60 11.37 -35.03
N ALA A 671 9.10 12.29 -35.85
CA ALA A 671 10.46 12.79 -35.77
C ALA A 671 10.72 13.51 -34.42
N ILE A 672 9.78 14.35 -33.97
CA ILE A 672 9.85 15.01 -32.65
C ILE A 672 9.90 13.96 -31.52
N CYS A 673 8.99 12.99 -31.52
CA CYS A 673 8.94 11.95 -30.50
C CYS A 673 10.16 11.05 -30.49
N ASN A 674 10.86 10.90 -31.64
CA ASN A 674 12.11 10.16 -31.73
C ASN A 674 13.33 10.98 -31.24
N ALA A 675 13.28 12.32 -31.46
CA ALA A 675 14.34 13.22 -31.03
C ALA A 675 14.27 13.57 -29.54
N PHE A 676 13.04 13.67 -29.00
CA PHE A 676 12.77 14.08 -27.63
C PHE A 676 11.91 13.06 -26.92
N THR A 677 12.22 12.78 -25.65
CA THR A 677 11.44 11.85 -24.84
C THR A 677 10.26 12.52 -24.13
N ASP A 678 10.38 13.82 -23.86
CA ASP A 678 9.34 14.60 -23.19
C ASP A 678 9.49 16.13 -23.44
N TYR A 679 8.51 16.87 -22.92
CA TYR A 679 8.52 18.34 -22.99
C TYR A 679 9.74 18.99 -22.32
N MET A 680 10.33 18.37 -21.33
CA MET A 680 11.48 18.95 -20.62
C MET A 680 12.68 19.08 -21.56
N GLU A 681 12.95 18.05 -22.36
CA GLU A 681 14.01 18.06 -23.37
C GLU A 681 13.74 19.09 -24.50
N ILE A 682 12.45 19.38 -24.78
CA ILE A 682 12.07 20.43 -25.75
C ILE A 682 12.30 21.82 -25.17
N ILE A 683 12.10 22.00 -23.85
CA ILE A 683 12.29 23.29 -23.17
C ILE A 683 13.76 23.62 -23.01
N GLU A 684 14.63 22.63 -22.75
CA GLU A 684 16.08 22.77 -22.66
C GLU A 684 16.73 22.95 -24.02
#